data_e67f6a0fc4fe7d9e2fc6489ec744ea88
#
_entry.id   e67f6a0fc4fe7d9e2fc6489ec744ea88
#
_cell.length_a   1.000
_cell.length_b   1.000
_cell.length_c   1.000
_cell.angle_alpha   90.00
_cell.angle_beta   90.00
_cell.angle_gamma   90.00
#
_symmetry.space_group_name_H-M   'P 1'
#
loop_
_entity.id
_entity.type
_entity.pdbx_description
1 polymer ?
#
loop_
_entity_poly.entity_id
_entity_poly.type
_entity_poly.pdbx_seq_one_letter_code
_entity_poly.pdbx_strand_id
1 'polypeptide(L)'
;MESLSPSHSVVKNANISESEFNARYQESVQNPDAFWAKEGQRLDWFTPYTKVKNTSFARGNVSIKWFEDGELNAAYNCIDRHLEKHANKIAYYLEGDSENADKSAITYQTLHDEVGRLANVLKRQGIKKGDRVAIYMPMIPQAVYSMLACARIGAIHSVIFGGFSANAIADRLNDSSVKLVMTSDEGRRAGNTIPLKHNVDAALENNKCPSVECVLVYRYTQKDVPWLEGRDLDWAAEVAKESTLCPAEPMNAEDPLFILYTSGSTGKPKGVVHTTGGYLVYASLTHEVAFDLKPGDVYWCAADVGWITGHSYMVYGPLVNGATSVLFEGVPTYPDSGRIGRVVDKYQVSLLYTAPTAIRALMAKGDEPISSSRRDSLRVLGSVGEPINPEAWSWYFTQFGKSNCPIVDTWWQTETGGMMMTPRVVQTNAKPGSCTGPLFGVQPALVDAQGELQQGNGPAEGGLVIVDSWPGQARTVYGDHERFEQTYFSTFEGMYFTGDGASRDADGHYWITGRMDDVLNVSGHRLGTAEIESALVAHPSVAEAALVGYPHDIKGQGIYVYVTLVDDVQPSDDLMKELKQFVRSEIGPIATPDLIQWANKGLPKTRSGKIMRRILRKIAANEQDQLGDTSTLADPSVVDDLIDNRLNMKS
;
A
#
# COMPACT_ATOMS: atom_id res chain seq x y z
N MET A 1 -27.93 -4.06 -4.22
CA MET A 1 -26.82 -4.46 -5.12
C MET A 1 -26.88 -5.96 -5.31
N GLU A 2 -26.78 -6.45 -6.55
CA GLU A 2 -26.66 -7.89 -6.80
C GLU A 2 -25.35 -8.39 -6.19
N SER A 3 -25.42 -9.50 -5.45
CA SER A 3 -24.25 -10.22 -4.99
C SER A 3 -23.66 -11.04 -6.13
N LEU A 4 -22.36 -11.00 -6.30
CA LEU A 4 -21.64 -11.77 -7.31
C LEU A 4 -20.89 -12.93 -6.63
N SER A 5 -21.06 -14.12 -7.19
CA SER A 5 -20.43 -15.33 -6.64
C SER A 5 -19.25 -15.77 -7.49
N PRO A 6 -18.14 -16.20 -6.88
CA PRO A 6 -17.06 -16.82 -7.61
C PRO A 6 -17.50 -18.13 -8.27
N SER A 7 -16.72 -18.61 -9.22
CA SER A 7 -17.04 -19.88 -9.87
C SER A 7 -17.03 -21.03 -8.86
N HIS A 8 -17.93 -22.01 -9.08
CA HIS A 8 -18.05 -23.18 -8.21
C HIS A 8 -16.71 -23.96 -8.07
N SER A 9 -15.88 -23.96 -9.11
CA SER A 9 -14.57 -24.59 -9.10
C SER A 9 -13.60 -23.93 -8.14
N VAL A 10 -13.61 -22.60 -8.02
CA VAL A 10 -12.76 -21.85 -7.08
C VAL A 10 -13.16 -22.19 -5.65
N VAL A 11 -14.44 -22.13 -5.33
CA VAL A 11 -14.97 -22.44 -4.00
C VAL A 11 -14.64 -23.87 -3.59
N LYS A 12 -14.87 -24.84 -4.48
CA LYS A 12 -14.63 -26.25 -4.21
C LYS A 12 -13.15 -26.59 -3.96
N ASN A 13 -12.24 -25.88 -4.61
CA ASN A 13 -10.80 -26.14 -4.56
C ASN A 13 -10.04 -25.21 -3.60
N ALA A 14 -10.72 -24.38 -2.82
CA ALA A 14 -10.08 -23.48 -1.86
C ALA A 14 -9.37 -24.27 -0.74
N ASN A 15 -8.23 -23.73 -0.28
CA ASN A 15 -7.44 -24.33 0.81
C ASN A 15 -8.20 -24.34 2.15
N ILE A 16 -9.05 -23.34 2.36
CA ILE A 16 -9.83 -23.15 3.60
C ILE A 16 -11.30 -22.97 3.21
N SER A 17 -12.16 -23.82 3.74
CA SER A 17 -13.61 -23.67 3.59
C SER A 17 -14.14 -22.48 4.41
N GLU A 18 -15.34 -22.00 4.09
CA GLU A 18 -15.96 -20.92 4.85
C GLU A 18 -16.20 -21.29 6.32
N SER A 19 -16.63 -22.53 6.58
CA SER A 19 -16.84 -23.02 7.94
C SER A 19 -15.53 -23.09 8.74
N GLU A 20 -14.46 -23.55 8.12
CA GLU A 20 -13.13 -23.61 8.73
C GLU A 20 -12.57 -22.20 9.00
N PHE A 21 -12.73 -21.28 8.05
CA PHE A 21 -12.34 -19.89 8.24
C PHE A 21 -13.06 -19.29 9.47
N ASN A 22 -14.37 -19.46 9.54
CA ASN A 22 -15.17 -18.92 10.64
C ASN A 22 -14.75 -19.54 12.00
N ALA A 23 -14.48 -20.83 12.05
CA ALA A 23 -13.98 -21.49 13.26
C ALA A 23 -12.61 -20.95 13.69
N ARG A 24 -11.67 -20.82 12.76
CA ARG A 24 -10.33 -20.24 13.01
C ARG A 24 -10.41 -18.75 13.41
N TYR A 25 -11.31 -17.99 12.80
CA TYR A 25 -11.54 -16.61 13.20
C TYR A 25 -12.02 -16.53 14.65
N GLN A 26 -13.01 -17.33 15.03
CA GLN A 26 -13.49 -17.36 16.41
C GLN A 26 -12.39 -17.78 17.39
N GLU A 27 -11.58 -18.77 17.04
CA GLU A 27 -10.41 -19.17 17.85
C GLU A 27 -9.42 -18.01 18.02
N SER A 28 -9.14 -17.27 16.93
CA SER A 28 -8.19 -16.17 16.94
C SER A 28 -8.63 -14.99 17.84
N VAL A 29 -9.92 -14.81 18.04
CA VAL A 29 -10.51 -13.77 18.90
C VAL A 29 -10.68 -14.24 20.31
N GLN A 30 -11.18 -15.48 20.53
CA GLN A 30 -11.48 -15.99 21.86
C GLN A 30 -10.25 -16.51 22.61
N ASN A 31 -9.27 -17.07 21.89
CA ASN A 31 -8.04 -17.63 22.43
C ASN A 31 -6.82 -17.14 21.65
N PRO A 32 -6.55 -15.82 21.61
CA PRO A 32 -5.52 -15.24 20.76
C PRO A 32 -4.12 -15.81 21.03
N ASP A 33 -3.76 -16.04 22.29
CA ASP A 33 -2.45 -16.60 22.64
C ASP A 33 -2.24 -18.00 22.05
N ALA A 34 -3.23 -18.89 22.16
CA ALA A 34 -3.14 -20.23 21.59
C ALA A 34 -3.13 -20.22 20.06
N PHE A 35 -3.99 -19.40 19.45
CA PHE A 35 -4.06 -19.26 18.00
C PHE A 35 -2.73 -18.73 17.43
N TRP A 36 -2.23 -17.62 17.97
CA TRP A 36 -0.99 -17.02 17.47
C TRP A 36 0.26 -17.82 17.85
N ALA A 37 0.24 -18.57 18.97
CA ALA A 37 1.30 -19.53 19.28
C ALA A 37 1.42 -20.63 18.20
N LYS A 38 0.30 -21.07 17.63
CA LYS A 38 0.28 -22.02 16.51
C LYS A 38 0.71 -21.37 15.20
N GLU A 39 0.14 -20.21 14.88
CA GLU A 39 0.46 -19.52 13.62
C GLU A 39 1.91 -18.99 13.58
N GLY A 40 2.50 -18.66 14.71
CA GLY A 40 3.91 -18.28 14.79
C GLY A 40 4.88 -19.39 14.37
N GLN A 41 4.47 -20.65 14.45
CA GLN A 41 5.26 -21.80 14.00
C GLN A 41 5.44 -21.86 12.47
N ARG A 42 4.77 -21.01 11.72
CA ARG A 42 4.98 -20.85 10.27
C ARG A 42 6.36 -20.29 9.91
N LEU A 43 7.06 -19.69 10.88
CA LEU A 43 8.42 -19.19 10.74
C LEU A 43 9.43 -20.12 11.38
N ASP A 44 10.69 -20.04 10.91
CA ASP A 44 11.83 -20.69 11.52
C ASP A 44 12.41 -19.73 12.58
N TRP A 45 12.42 -20.17 13.81
CA TRP A 45 12.94 -19.44 14.96
C TRP A 45 14.32 -19.98 15.37
N PHE A 46 15.27 -19.10 15.58
CA PHE A 46 16.60 -19.48 16.13
C PHE A 46 16.49 -19.77 17.64
N THR A 47 15.70 -18.94 18.34
CA THR A 47 15.25 -19.18 19.72
C THR A 47 13.74 -19.15 19.73
N PRO A 48 13.06 -20.27 20.07
CA PRO A 48 11.59 -20.29 20.16
C PRO A 48 11.06 -19.30 21.18
N TYR A 49 9.94 -18.66 20.86
CA TYR A 49 9.21 -17.79 21.80
C TYR A 49 8.43 -18.60 22.85
N THR A 50 8.23 -18.01 24.02
CA THR A 50 7.33 -18.49 25.05
C THR A 50 6.23 -17.49 25.39
N LYS A 51 6.45 -16.20 25.09
CA LYS A 51 5.53 -15.09 25.30
C LYS A 51 4.95 -14.65 23.97
N VAL A 52 3.67 -15.00 23.74
CA VAL A 52 3.02 -14.77 22.43
C VAL A 52 2.52 -13.34 22.32
N LYS A 53 1.73 -12.87 23.28
CA LYS A 53 1.09 -11.56 23.28
C LYS A 53 1.34 -10.82 24.58
N ASN A 54 1.82 -9.58 24.48
CA ASN A 54 1.96 -8.67 25.61
C ASN A 54 1.62 -7.26 25.11
N THR A 55 0.35 -6.89 25.23
CA THR A 55 -0.17 -5.67 24.61
C THR A 55 -1.06 -4.88 25.57
N SER A 56 -1.01 -3.56 25.45
CA SER A 56 -1.87 -2.62 26.16
C SER A 56 -2.26 -1.47 25.24
N PHE A 57 -3.55 -1.13 25.22
CA PHE A 57 -4.09 0.09 24.61
C PHE A 57 -4.52 1.12 25.66
N ALA A 58 -4.15 0.91 26.94
CA ALA A 58 -4.49 1.82 28.01
C ALA A 58 -3.81 3.19 27.79
N ARG A 59 -4.56 4.26 28.01
CA ARG A 59 -4.10 5.64 27.86
C ARG A 59 -2.84 5.89 28.69
N GLY A 60 -1.80 6.44 28.02
CA GLY A 60 -0.50 6.72 28.63
C GLY A 60 0.34 5.45 28.95
N ASN A 61 -0.11 4.28 28.46
CA ASN A 61 0.60 3.01 28.58
C ASN A 61 0.33 2.12 27.35
N VAL A 62 0.35 2.71 26.17
CA VAL A 62 0.22 1.95 24.92
C VAL A 62 1.51 1.18 24.67
N SER A 63 1.42 -0.13 24.67
CA SER A 63 2.55 -1.03 24.43
C SER A 63 2.11 -2.23 23.62
N ILE A 64 2.85 -2.54 22.59
CA ILE A 64 2.51 -3.62 21.64
C ILE A 64 3.73 -4.49 21.45
N LYS A 65 3.67 -5.73 21.95
CA LYS A 65 4.72 -6.73 21.79
C LYS A 65 4.13 -8.08 21.45
N TRP A 66 4.73 -8.75 20.48
CA TRP A 66 4.34 -10.06 20.02
C TRP A 66 5.56 -10.97 19.88
N PHE A 67 5.48 -12.18 20.42
CA PHE A 67 6.58 -13.16 20.41
C PHE A 67 7.87 -12.61 21.04
N GLU A 68 7.75 -11.77 22.08
CA GLU A 68 8.78 -10.84 22.55
C GLU A 68 10.09 -11.47 23.02
N ASP A 69 10.11 -12.76 23.34
CA ASP A 69 11.30 -13.51 23.76
C ASP A 69 11.83 -14.47 22.69
N GLY A 70 11.24 -14.47 21.49
CA GLY A 70 11.72 -15.25 20.36
C GLY A 70 12.82 -14.53 19.58
N GLU A 71 13.70 -15.31 18.93
CA GLU A 71 14.71 -14.80 18.02
C GLU A 71 14.62 -15.46 16.65
N LEU A 72 14.73 -14.67 15.59
CA LEU A 72 14.66 -15.10 14.20
C LEU A 72 15.41 -14.11 13.31
N ASN A 73 15.38 -14.35 12.00
CA ASN A 73 15.83 -13.37 11.02
C ASN A 73 14.86 -13.33 9.83
N ALA A 74 14.50 -12.13 9.38
CA ALA A 74 13.54 -11.96 8.29
C ALA A 74 14.12 -12.46 6.95
N ALA A 75 15.36 -12.15 6.62
CA ALA A 75 16.00 -12.62 5.38
C ALA A 75 16.16 -14.13 5.37
N TYR A 76 16.51 -14.75 6.50
CA TYR A 76 16.57 -16.21 6.64
C TYR A 76 15.21 -16.84 6.32
N ASN A 77 14.14 -16.32 6.88
CA ASN A 77 12.78 -16.82 6.64
C ASN A 77 12.28 -16.58 5.20
N CYS A 78 12.77 -15.54 4.54
CA CYS A 78 12.45 -15.26 3.14
C CYS A 78 13.26 -16.10 2.14
N ILE A 79 14.46 -16.52 2.51
CA ILE A 79 15.44 -17.09 1.55
C ILE A 79 15.95 -18.45 2.02
N ASP A 80 16.78 -18.45 3.08
CA ASP A 80 17.62 -19.59 3.46
C ASP A 80 16.81 -20.86 3.72
N ARG A 81 15.69 -20.75 4.42
CA ARG A 81 14.82 -21.90 4.73
C ARG A 81 14.25 -22.63 3.49
N HIS A 82 14.25 -21.95 2.35
CA HIS A 82 13.74 -22.52 1.10
C HIS A 82 14.83 -23.21 0.27
N LEU A 83 16.12 -22.95 0.54
CA LEU A 83 17.20 -23.40 -0.36
C LEU A 83 17.35 -24.90 -0.45
N GLU A 84 17.18 -25.64 0.64
CA GLU A 84 17.31 -27.09 0.64
C GLU A 84 16.40 -27.77 -0.41
N LYS A 85 15.16 -27.28 -0.57
CA LYS A 85 14.15 -27.89 -1.46
C LYS A 85 13.88 -27.08 -2.71
N HIS A 86 14.16 -25.78 -2.69
CA HIS A 86 13.66 -24.82 -3.67
C HIS A 86 14.74 -23.85 -4.18
N ALA A 87 16.04 -24.17 -4.07
CA ALA A 87 17.13 -23.30 -4.53
C ALA A 87 16.94 -22.79 -5.97
N ASN A 88 16.51 -23.67 -6.87
CA ASN A 88 16.29 -23.37 -8.28
C ASN A 88 14.86 -22.86 -8.60
N LYS A 89 13.97 -22.77 -7.61
CA LYS A 89 12.64 -22.20 -7.80
C LYS A 89 12.78 -20.69 -8.11
N ILE A 90 12.00 -20.22 -9.04
CA ILE A 90 11.94 -18.79 -9.35
C ILE A 90 11.31 -18.05 -8.18
N ALA A 91 12.04 -17.10 -7.62
CA ALA A 91 11.54 -16.14 -6.65
C ALA A 91 10.81 -14.99 -7.37
N TYR A 92 11.45 -14.42 -8.40
CA TYR A 92 10.86 -13.36 -9.19
C TYR A 92 11.08 -13.56 -10.68
N TYR A 93 10.01 -13.40 -11.46
CA TYR A 93 10.10 -13.01 -12.85
C TYR A 93 10.30 -11.50 -12.92
N LEU A 94 11.14 -11.03 -13.84
CA LEU A 94 11.48 -9.63 -13.98
C LEU A 94 10.84 -9.06 -15.23
N GLU A 95 10.03 -8.02 -15.07
CA GLU A 95 9.44 -7.28 -16.18
C GLU A 95 9.81 -5.81 -16.08
N GLY A 96 10.58 -5.33 -17.03
CA GLY A 96 11.07 -3.94 -17.08
C GLY A 96 9.99 -2.92 -17.48
N ASP A 97 10.35 -1.64 -17.46
CA ASP A 97 9.49 -0.57 -17.96
C ASP A 97 9.13 -0.75 -19.43
N SER A 98 10.12 -1.04 -20.29
CA SER A 98 9.90 -1.45 -21.67
C SER A 98 9.52 -2.92 -21.75
N GLU A 99 8.59 -3.24 -22.65
CA GLU A 99 8.17 -4.62 -22.89
C GLU A 99 9.28 -5.42 -23.57
N ASN A 100 9.76 -6.46 -22.90
CA ASN A 100 10.78 -7.35 -23.43
C ASN A 100 10.16 -8.67 -23.90
N ALA A 101 10.64 -9.20 -25.03
CA ALA A 101 10.20 -10.50 -25.55
C ALA A 101 10.64 -11.66 -24.63
N ASP A 102 11.82 -11.56 -24.05
CA ASP A 102 12.42 -12.61 -23.23
C ASP A 102 11.95 -12.55 -21.76
N LYS A 103 11.79 -13.74 -21.18
CA LYS A 103 11.54 -13.88 -19.74
C LYS A 103 12.88 -13.79 -19.00
N SER A 104 13.00 -12.82 -18.10
CA SER A 104 14.10 -12.75 -17.14
C SER A 104 13.60 -13.16 -15.77
N ALA A 105 14.42 -13.86 -15.00
CA ALA A 105 14.04 -14.36 -13.69
C ALA A 105 15.23 -14.49 -12.74
N ILE A 106 14.95 -14.43 -11.44
CA ILE A 106 15.90 -14.77 -10.38
C ILE A 106 15.34 -15.92 -9.54
N THR A 107 16.22 -16.84 -9.18
CA THR A 107 15.90 -17.97 -8.31
C THR A 107 16.10 -17.61 -6.84
N TYR A 108 15.61 -18.45 -5.92
CA TYR A 108 15.92 -18.31 -4.49
C TYR A 108 17.42 -18.41 -4.21
N GLN A 109 18.17 -19.23 -4.98
CA GLN A 109 19.64 -19.29 -4.88
C GLN A 109 20.28 -17.98 -5.32
N THR A 110 19.88 -17.43 -6.46
CA THR A 110 20.38 -16.14 -6.92
C THR A 110 20.08 -15.04 -5.90
N LEU A 111 18.85 -15.04 -5.34
CA LEU A 111 18.46 -14.09 -4.31
C LEU A 111 19.35 -14.22 -3.07
N HIS A 112 19.65 -15.45 -2.62
CA HIS A 112 20.56 -15.71 -1.50
C HIS A 112 21.96 -15.14 -1.77
N ASP A 113 22.51 -15.41 -2.94
CA ASP A 113 23.89 -15.05 -3.26
C ASP A 113 24.06 -13.53 -3.36
N GLU A 114 23.13 -12.85 -4.02
CA GLU A 114 23.16 -11.39 -4.16
C GLU A 114 22.91 -10.67 -2.82
N VAL A 115 21.96 -11.16 -2.04
CA VAL A 115 21.69 -10.62 -0.68
C VAL A 115 22.87 -10.84 0.24
N GLY A 116 23.52 -12.02 0.18
CA GLY A 116 24.70 -12.32 0.98
C GLY A 116 25.87 -11.40 0.66
N ARG A 117 26.18 -11.18 -0.63
CA ARG A 117 27.23 -10.25 -1.06
C ARG A 117 26.93 -8.82 -0.60
N LEU A 118 25.71 -8.33 -0.83
CA LEU A 118 25.32 -6.99 -0.45
C LEU A 118 25.37 -6.79 1.07
N ALA A 119 24.91 -7.78 1.85
CA ALA A 119 24.99 -7.76 3.30
C ALA A 119 26.44 -7.64 3.79
N ASN A 120 27.39 -8.33 3.15
CA ASN A 120 28.81 -8.21 3.43
C ASN A 120 29.36 -6.82 3.06
N VAL A 121 28.92 -6.23 1.94
CA VAL A 121 29.25 -4.82 1.60
C VAL A 121 28.81 -3.90 2.73
N LEU A 122 27.55 -4.01 3.19
CA LEU A 122 27.05 -3.17 4.29
C LEU A 122 27.89 -3.32 5.56
N LYS A 123 28.23 -4.54 5.95
CA LYS A 123 29.12 -4.81 7.10
C LYS A 123 30.49 -4.16 6.95
N ARG A 124 31.11 -4.27 5.76
CA ARG A 124 32.40 -3.64 5.48
C ARG A 124 32.34 -2.11 5.54
N GLN A 125 31.19 -1.52 5.17
CA GLN A 125 30.92 -0.09 5.31
C GLN A 125 30.56 0.32 6.76
N GLY A 126 30.69 -0.57 7.72
CA GLY A 126 30.47 -0.28 9.13
C GLY A 126 29.03 -0.30 9.59
N ILE A 127 28.08 -0.74 8.75
CA ILE A 127 26.67 -0.88 9.12
C ILE A 127 26.51 -2.06 10.07
N LYS A 128 25.80 -1.83 11.16
CA LYS A 128 25.58 -2.78 12.27
C LYS A 128 24.08 -2.92 12.55
N LYS A 129 23.72 -3.94 13.34
CA LYS A 129 22.39 -4.12 13.91
C LYS A 129 21.89 -2.82 14.52
N GLY A 130 20.67 -2.41 14.13
CA GLY A 130 20.03 -1.19 14.59
C GLY A 130 20.41 0.09 13.83
N ASP A 131 21.41 0.07 12.95
CA ASP A 131 21.71 1.20 12.07
C ASP A 131 20.64 1.35 10.99
N ARG A 132 20.37 2.58 10.54
CA ARG A 132 19.41 2.87 9.50
C ARG A 132 20.07 3.06 8.16
N VAL A 133 19.48 2.39 7.17
CA VAL A 133 19.91 2.43 5.77
C VAL A 133 18.73 2.87 4.91
N ALA A 134 18.89 3.88 4.09
CA ALA A 134 17.87 4.31 3.15
C ALA A 134 18.02 3.61 1.80
N ILE A 135 16.89 3.27 1.20
CA ILE A 135 16.81 2.66 -0.12
C ILE A 135 15.98 3.59 -1.00
N TYR A 136 16.62 4.19 -2.00
CA TYR A 136 15.99 5.09 -2.98
C TYR A 136 16.27 4.55 -4.38
N MET A 137 15.48 3.57 -4.80
CA MET A 137 15.70 2.77 -6.00
C MET A 137 14.44 2.58 -6.82
N PRO A 138 14.55 2.31 -8.13
CA PRO A 138 13.42 1.87 -8.95
C PRO A 138 13.03 0.43 -8.60
N MET A 139 11.93 -0.06 -9.20
CA MET A 139 11.40 -1.42 -9.00
C MET A 139 12.23 -2.48 -9.73
N ILE A 140 13.49 -2.62 -9.34
CA ILE A 140 14.48 -3.57 -9.87
C ILE A 140 14.92 -4.54 -8.76
N PRO A 141 15.53 -5.69 -9.09
CA PRO A 141 15.98 -6.68 -8.11
C PRO A 141 16.82 -6.10 -6.97
N GLN A 142 17.64 -5.09 -7.28
CA GLN A 142 18.52 -4.43 -6.31
C GLN A 142 17.77 -3.78 -5.15
N ALA A 143 16.53 -3.32 -5.39
CA ALA A 143 15.68 -2.80 -4.30
C ALA A 143 15.30 -3.91 -3.31
N VAL A 144 14.93 -5.09 -3.83
CA VAL A 144 14.62 -6.28 -3.01
C VAL A 144 15.86 -6.78 -2.28
N TYR A 145 17.02 -6.86 -2.98
CA TYR A 145 18.28 -7.25 -2.37
C TYR A 145 18.66 -6.31 -1.23
N SER A 146 18.43 -5.01 -1.40
CA SER A 146 18.73 -3.99 -0.38
C SER A 146 17.92 -4.19 0.89
N MET A 147 16.60 -4.42 0.76
CA MET A 147 15.73 -4.66 1.91
C MET A 147 16.15 -5.92 2.67
N LEU A 148 16.40 -7.01 1.96
CA LEU A 148 16.78 -8.30 2.56
C LEU A 148 18.20 -8.30 3.11
N ALA A 149 19.14 -7.58 2.50
CA ALA A 149 20.51 -7.43 3.02
C ALA A 149 20.52 -6.67 4.35
N CYS A 150 19.74 -5.59 4.46
CA CYS A 150 19.54 -4.88 5.74
C CYS A 150 18.95 -5.82 6.79
N ALA A 151 17.87 -6.51 6.47
CA ALA A 151 17.21 -7.47 7.36
C ALA A 151 18.17 -8.59 7.80
N ARG A 152 19.06 -9.06 6.91
CA ARG A 152 20.00 -10.12 7.19
C ARG A 152 21.01 -9.78 8.28
N ILE A 153 21.49 -8.54 8.31
CA ILE A 153 22.45 -8.06 9.30
C ILE A 153 21.82 -7.31 10.47
N GLY A 154 20.49 -7.23 10.53
CA GLY A 154 19.77 -6.51 11.57
C GLY A 154 19.78 -4.99 11.44
N ALA A 155 20.15 -4.44 10.28
CA ALA A 155 20.00 -3.03 9.98
C ALA A 155 18.53 -2.72 9.67
N ILE A 156 18.09 -1.51 10.04
CA ILE A 156 16.73 -1.03 9.83
C ILE A 156 16.68 -0.33 8.49
N HIS A 157 15.92 -0.88 7.53
CA HIS A 157 15.78 -0.19 6.25
C HIS A 157 14.65 0.84 6.26
N SER A 158 14.85 1.92 5.50
CA SER A 158 13.85 2.93 5.19
C SER A 158 13.79 3.10 3.68
N VAL A 159 12.75 2.52 3.06
CA VAL A 159 12.55 2.66 1.62
C VAL A 159 11.89 3.99 1.34
N ILE A 160 12.51 4.76 0.46
CA ILE A 160 12.04 6.05 -0.01
C ILE A 160 11.54 5.86 -1.44
N PHE A 161 10.30 6.24 -1.70
CA PHE A 161 9.72 6.10 -3.03
C PHE A 161 10.54 6.86 -4.09
N GLY A 162 10.92 6.19 -5.19
CA GLY A 162 11.81 6.70 -6.24
C GLY A 162 11.34 7.98 -6.94
N GLY A 163 10.15 8.41 -6.63
CA GLY A 163 9.57 9.64 -7.13
C GLY A 163 9.62 10.84 -6.19
N PHE A 164 10.17 10.73 -4.99
CA PHE A 164 10.25 11.86 -4.07
C PHE A 164 11.33 12.88 -4.46
N SER A 165 11.10 14.14 -4.09
CA SER A 165 12.03 15.23 -4.28
C SER A 165 13.23 15.15 -3.34
N ALA A 166 14.29 15.89 -3.66
CA ALA A 166 15.47 15.99 -2.81
C ALA A 166 15.17 16.41 -1.36
N ASN A 167 14.24 17.36 -1.15
CA ASN A 167 13.84 17.78 0.19
C ASN A 167 13.13 16.66 0.95
N ALA A 168 12.21 15.95 0.29
CA ALA A 168 11.51 14.81 0.90
C ALA A 168 12.47 13.66 1.24
N ILE A 169 13.54 13.47 0.46
CA ILE A 169 14.62 12.54 0.78
C ILE A 169 15.37 13.02 2.02
N ALA A 170 15.85 14.27 2.03
CA ALA A 170 16.64 14.85 3.13
C ALA A 170 15.89 14.77 4.47
N ASP A 171 14.59 15.09 4.48
CA ASP A 171 13.76 15.02 5.69
C ASP A 171 13.77 13.62 6.31
N ARG A 172 13.64 12.57 5.49
CA ARG A 172 13.62 11.17 5.95
C ARG A 172 14.98 10.69 6.40
N LEU A 173 16.04 11.09 5.68
CA LEU A 173 17.42 10.76 6.05
C LEU A 173 17.78 11.35 7.43
N ASN A 174 17.37 12.59 7.69
CA ASN A 174 17.63 13.27 8.95
C ASN A 174 16.79 12.73 10.10
N ASP A 175 15.49 12.54 9.89
CA ASP A 175 14.57 12.08 10.93
C ASP A 175 15.02 10.72 11.51
N SER A 176 15.46 9.80 10.67
CA SER A 176 15.95 8.49 11.12
C SER A 176 17.49 8.41 11.25
N SER A 177 18.22 9.50 11.06
CA SER A 177 19.69 9.52 11.13
C SER A 177 20.33 8.40 10.30
N VAL A 178 20.00 8.35 9.02
CA VAL A 178 20.48 7.34 8.07
C VAL A 178 21.98 7.44 7.90
N LYS A 179 22.68 6.31 7.93
CA LYS A 179 24.14 6.22 7.73
C LYS A 179 24.56 5.96 6.28
N LEU A 180 23.79 5.17 5.55
CA LEU A 180 24.08 4.78 4.19
C LEU A 180 22.83 4.86 3.32
N VAL A 181 23.00 5.39 2.09
CA VAL A 181 21.95 5.43 1.07
C VAL A 181 22.29 4.48 -0.06
N MET A 182 21.37 3.60 -0.43
CA MET A 182 21.46 2.79 -1.64
C MET A 182 20.57 3.40 -2.71
N THR A 183 21.12 3.66 -3.89
CA THR A 183 20.42 4.27 -5.01
C THR A 183 20.90 3.72 -6.35
N SER A 184 20.32 4.18 -7.46
CA SER A 184 20.82 3.93 -8.81
C SER A 184 21.13 5.25 -9.54
N ASP A 185 21.87 5.15 -10.64
CA ASP A 185 22.11 6.29 -11.53
C ASP A 185 20.77 6.94 -11.93
N GLU A 186 19.91 6.20 -12.57
CA GLU A 186 18.55 6.59 -12.98
C GLU A 186 17.56 5.45 -12.69
N GLY A 187 16.28 5.74 -12.74
CA GLY A 187 15.16 4.79 -12.85
C GLY A 187 14.43 4.99 -14.17
N ARG A 188 13.58 4.03 -14.54
CA ARG A 188 12.69 4.12 -15.70
C ARG A 188 11.24 4.09 -15.25
N ARG A 189 10.38 4.88 -15.92
CA ARG A 189 8.94 4.86 -15.68
C ARG A 189 8.17 5.40 -16.87
N ALA A 190 7.33 4.58 -17.48
CA ALA A 190 6.50 4.92 -18.63
C ALA A 190 7.33 5.55 -19.77
N GLY A 191 8.49 4.97 -20.08
CA GLY A 191 9.41 5.44 -21.13
C GLY A 191 10.29 6.64 -20.73
N ASN A 192 10.09 7.23 -19.57
CA ASN A 192 10.89 8.34 -19.06
C ASN A 192 11.98 7.85 -18.10
N THR A 193 13.04 8.64 -17.96
CA THR A 193 14.07 8.43 -16.93
C THR A 193 13.83 9.30 -15.71
N ILE A 194 14.19 8.79 -14.53
CA ILE A 194 14.13 9.51 -13.25
C ILE A 194 15.56 9.63 -12.75
N PRO A 195 16.08 10.85 -12.52
CA PRO A 195 17.49 11.07 -12.15
C PRO A 195 17.72 10.81 -10.64
N LEU A 196 17.76 9.54 -10.22
CA LEU A 196 17.75 9.16 -8.82
C LEU A 196 19.02 9.61 -8.09
N LYS A 197 20.20 9.35 -8.64
CA LYS A 197 21.48 9.78 -8.05
C LYS A 197 21.55 11.31 -7.91
N HIS A 198 21.06 12.04 -8.91
CA HIS A 198 21.01 13.50 -8.86
C HIS A 198 20.11 14.00 -7.70
N ASN A 199 18.96 13.36 -7.49
CA ASN A 199 18.07 13.71 -6.39
C ASN A 199 18.71 13.43 -5.02
N VAL A 200 19.46 12.33 -4.90
CA VAL A 200 20.22 12.01 -3.68
C VAL A 200 21.32 13.04 -3.45
N ASP A 201 22.08 13.42 -4.48
CA ASP A 201 23.12 14.44 -4.36
C ASP A 201 22.54 15.78 -3.91
N ALA A 202 21.44 16.21 -4.50
CA ALA A 202 20.74 17.45 -4.09
C ALA A 202 20.21 17.37 -2.64
N ALA A 203 19.78 16.20 -2.18
CA ALA A 203 19.38 15.98 -0.79
C ALA A 203 20.55 16.10 0.20
N LEU A 204 21.75 15.74 -0.25
CA LEU A 204 22.97 15.76 0.58
C LEU A 204 23.79 17.04 0.47
N GLU A 205 23.42 17.97 -0.41
CA GLU A 205 24.12 19.23 -0.60
C GLU A 205 24.28 20.04 0.70
N ASN A 206 25.38 20.77 0.82
CA ASN A 206 25.66 21.64 1.96
C ASN A 206 25.60 20.94 3.32
N ASN A 207 25.93 19.64 3.35
CA ASN A 207 25.88 18.83 4.57
C ASN A 207 24.52 18.80 5.26
N LYS A 208 23.44 18.83 4.47
CA LYS A 208 22.04 18.79 4.99
C LYS A 208 21.72 17.52 5.76
N CYS A 209 22.40 16.41 5.43
CA CYS A 209 22.20 15.10 6.09
C CYS A 209 23.53 14.60 6.64
N PRO A 210 24.02 15.14 7.78
CA PRO A 210 25.37 14.90 8.28
C PRO A 210 25.60 13.47 8.77
N SER A 211 24.54 12.68 8.98
CA SER A 211 24.65 11.26 9.38
C SER A 211 24.99 10.34 8.22
N VAL A 212 24.80 10.77 6.97
CA VAL A 212 25.06 9.95 5.78
C VAL A 212 26.57 9.94 5.48
N GLU A 213 27.17 8.77 5.66
CA GLU A 213 28.61 8.55 5.46
C GLU A 213 28.92 8.04 4.05
N CYS A 214 27.98 7.33 3.41
CA CYS A 214 28.23 6.60 2.18
C CYS A 214 26.97 6.53 1.29
N VAL A 215 27.17 6.56 -0.02
CA VAL A 215 26.14 6.34 -1.05
C VAL A 215 26.56 5.19 -1.96
N LEU A 216 25.85 4.07 -1.93
CA LEU A 216 26.09 2.92 -2.81
C LEU A 216 25.20 3.05 -4.06
N VAL A 217 25.87 3.14 -5.23
CA VAL A 217 25.20 3.48 -6.51
C VAL A 217 25.21 2.29 -7.46
N TYR A 218 24.04 1.82 -7.85
CA TYR A 218 23.87 0.83 -8.91
C TYR A 218 23.72 1.52 -10.28
N ARG A 219 24.57 1.15 -11.25
CA ARG A 219 24.52 1.72 -12.60
C ARG A 219 23.50 0.97 -13.45
N TYR A 220 22.23 1.36 -13.30
CA TYR A 220 21.09 0.70 -13.97
C TYR A 220 21.00 1.05 -15.45
N THR A 221 21.04 2.35 -15.77
CA THR A 221 20.95 2.84 -17.15
C THR A 221 22.33 3.08 -17.77
N GLN A 222 23.40 2.89 -17.03
CA GLN A 222 24.78 3.21 -17.39
C GLN A 222 24.98 4.71 -17.69
N LYS A 223 24.15 5.56 -17.09
CA LYS A 223 24.27 7.01 -17.21
C LYS A 223 25.50 7.50 -16.48
N ASP A 224 26.23 8.41 -17.12
CA ASP A 224 27.26 9.15 -16.43
C ASP A 224 26.61 10.13 -15.43
N VAL A 225 26.97 9.99 -14.16
CA VAL A 225 26.41 10.78 -13.05
C VAL A 225 27.53 11.40 -12.23
N PRO A 226 27.29 12.57 -11.59
CA PRO A 226 28.25 13.17 -10.68
C PRO A 226 28.72 12.16 -9.62
N TRP A 227 30.00 12.19 -9.30
CA TRP A 227 30.64 11.27 -8.39
C TRP A 227 31.49 11.99 -7.36
N LEU A 228 31.23 11.73 -6.08
CA LEU A 228 32.00 12.28 -4.98
C LEU A 228 32.91 11.20 -4.39
N GLU A 229 34.22 11.31 -4.65
CA GLU A 229 35.22 10.44 -4.07
C GLU A 229 35.16 10.42 -2.54
N GLY A 230 35.28 9.22 -1.96
CA GLY A 230 35.20 8.99 -0.52
C GLY A 230 33.80 8.86 0.06
N ARG A 231 32.75 9.25 -0.70
CA ARG A 231 31.34 9.08 -0.33
C ARG A 231 30.64 8.03 -1.23
N ASP A 232 30.83 8.14 -2.53
CA ASP A 232 30.11 7.34 -3.52
C ASP A 232 30.86 6.05 -3.83
N LEU A 233 30.15 4.94 -3.79
CA LEU A 233 30.66 3.59 -4.05
C LEU A 233 29.93 2.96 -5.22
N ASP A 234 30.68 2.32 -6.13
CA ASP A 234 30.09 1.58 -7.23
C ASP A 234 29.60 0.22 -6.74
N TRP A 235 28.30 -0.03 -6.92
CA TRP A 235 27.65 -1.27 -6.46
C TRP A 235 28.33 -2.53 -7.02
N ALA A 236 28.53 -2.59 -8.33
CA ALA A 236 29.09 -3.77 -8.96
C ALA A 236 30.52 -4.04 -8.49
N ALA A 237 31.34 -2.99 -8.37
CA ALA A 237 32.70 -3.09 -7.88
C ALA A 237 32.76 -3.54 -6.41
N GLU A 238 31.81 -3.10 -5.58
CA GLU A 238 31.80 -3.45 -4.16
C GLU A 238 31.28 -4.88 -3.92
N VAL A 239 30.18 -5.30 -4.57
CA VAL A 239 29.64 -6.66 -4.44
C VAL A 239 30.59 -7.72 -5.02
N ALA A 240 31.36 -7.40 -6.05
CA ALA A 240 32.33 -8.32 -6.66
C ALA A 240 33.48 -8.73 -5.70
N LYS A 241 33.72 -7.94 -4.65
CA LYS A 241 34.74 -8.22 -3.63
C LYS A 241 34.24 -9.18 -2.56
N GLU A 242 32.94 -9.46 -2.49
CA GLU A 242 32.33 -10.12 -1.35
C GLU A 242 31.92 -11.56 -1.59
N SER A 243 31.98 -12.33 -0.51
CA SER A 243 31.42 -13.69 -0.46
C SER A 243 29.90 -13.67 -0.52
N THR A 244 29.32 -14.70 -1.13
CA THR A 244 27.88 -14.96 -1.07
C THR A 244 27.40 -15.39 0.32
N LEU A 245 28.33 -15.87 1.16
CA LEU A 245 28.02 -16.32 2.52
C LEU A 245 28.06 -15.15 3.50
N CYS A 246 26.93 -14.83 4.06
CA CYS A 246 26.77 -13.88 5.16
C CYS A 246 25.79 -14.49 6.17
N PRO A 247 26.23 -14.95 7.34
CA PRO A 247 25.34 -15.49 8.36
C PRO A 247 24.26 -14.49 8.73
N ALA A 248 23.02 -14.98 8.90
CA ALA A 248 21.89 -14.15 9.31
C ALA A 248 22.01 -13.80 10.80
N GLU A 249 21.91 -12.52 11.12
CA GLU A 249 21.95 -12.01 12.49
C GLU A 249 20.74 -12.48 13.29
N PRO A 250 20.90 -13.08 14.49
CA PRO A 250 19.77 -13.34 15.38
C PRO A 250 19.13 -12.04 15.82
N MET A 251 17.83 -11.87 15.48
CA MET A 251 17.02 -10.71 15.82
C MET A 251 15.98 -11.09 16.83
N ASN A 252 15.82 -10.30 17.89
CA ASN A 252 14.66 -10.42 18.72
C ASN A 252 13.39 -10.13 17.90
N ALA A 253 12.27 -10.82 18.19
CA ALA A 253 11.02 -10.61 17.46
C ALA A 253 10.55 -9.14 17.48
N GLU A 254 10.87 -8.38 18.51
CA GLU A 254 10.54 -6.96 18.65
C GLU A 254 11.67 -6.01 18.18
N ASP A 255 12.79 -6.52 17.67
CA ASP A 255 13.77 -5.67 16.99
C ASP A 255 13.15 -5.05 15.74
N PRO A 256 13.32 -3.73 15.52
CA PRO A 256 12.80 -3.05 14.33
C PRO A 256 13.35 -3.66 13.03
N LEU A 257 12.45 -3.89 12.08
CA LEU A 257 12.78 -4.36 10.74
C LEU A 257 12.90 -3.21 9.75
N PHE A 258 11.92 -2.31 9.78
CA PHE A 258 11.91 -1.14 8.90
C PHE A 258 11.17 0.05 9.49
N ILE A 259 11.47 1.23 8.92
CA ILE A 259 10.75 2.48 9.12
C ILE A 259 10.15 2.88 7.78
N LEU A 260 8.82 3.06 7.74
CA LEU A 260 8.15 3.53 6.54
C LEU A 260 7.40 4.83 6.81
N TYR A 261 7.74 5.87 6.05
CA TYR A 261 7.19 7.20 6.24
C TYR A 261 5.83 7.37 5.58
N THR A 262 4.86 7.82 6.37
CA THR A 262 3.51 8.19 5.89
C THR A 262 3.29 9.69 6.01
N SER A 263 2.39 10.24 5.17
CA SER A 263 1.97 11.63 5.30
C SER A 263 1.23 11.85 6.62
N GLY A 264 1.65 12.83 7.41
CA GLY A 264 0.95 13.23 8.63
C GLY A 264 -0.06 14.35 8.36
N SER A 265 -1.13 14.41 9.16
CA SER A 265 -2.08 15.53 9.16
C SER A 265 -1.42 16.88 9.51
N THR A 266 -0.31 16.86 10.25
CA THR A 266 0.46 18.02 10.69
C THR A 266 1.55 18.48 9.71
N GLY A 267 1.66 17.88 8.52
CA GLY A 267 2.65 18.25 7.49
C GLY A 267 4.00 17.54 7.60
N LYS A 268 4.45 17.11 8.79
CA LYS A 268 5.68 16.30 8.91
C LYS A 268 5.38 14.81 8.71
N PRO A 269 6.15 14.11 7.89
CA PRO A 269 6.02 12.65 7.74
C PRO A 269 6.16 11.94 9.09
N LYS A 270 5.46 10.81 9.26
CA LYS A 270 5.58 9.91 10.42
C LYS A 270 6.36 8.67 10.00
N GLY A 271 7.45 8.38 10.66
CA GLY A 271 8.21 7.14 10.46
C GLY A 271 7.55 5.99 11.23
N VAL A 272 6.67 5.24 10.57
CA VAL A 272 5.98 4.08 11.16
C VAL A 272 6.99 2.94 11.33
N VAL A 273 7.10 2.40 12.55
CA VAL A 273 8.06 1.33 12.87
C VAL A 273 7.36 -0.01 12.92
N HIS A 274 7.85 -0.96 12.13
CA HIS A 274 7.48 -2.37 12.21
C HIS A 274 8.65 -3.22 12.73
N THR A 275 8.33 -4.23 13.54
CA THR A 275 9.29 -5.17 14.13
C THR A 275 9.30 -6.49 13.37
N THR A 276 10.23 -7.38 13.69
CA THR A 276 10.57 -8.54 12.86
C THR A 276 9.55 -9.68 12.97
N GLY A 277 9.27 -10.18 14.17
CA GLY A 277 8.55 -11.45 14.33
C GLY A 277 7.06 -11.37 14.00
N GLY A 278 6.32 -10.53 14.74
CA GLY A 278 4.86 -10.41 14.57
C GLY A 278 4.46 -9.97 13.16
N TYR A 279 5.21 -9.03 12.58
CA TYR A 279 4.98 -8.56 11.22
C TYR A 279 5.10 -9.70 10.19
N LEU A 280 6.17 -10.51 10.26
CA LEU A 280 6.37 -11.64 9.33
C LEU A 280 5.30 -12.72 9.47
N VAL A 281 4.92 -13.07 10.71
CA VAL A 281 3.82 -14.02 10.96
C VAL A 281 2.53 -13.51 10.29
N TYR A 282 2.21 -12.25 10.53
CA TYR A 282 0.96 -11.66 10.04
C TYR A 282 0.95 -11.49 8.52
N ALA A 283 2.01 -10.92 7.94
CA ALA A 283 2.09 -10.70 6.49
C ALA A 283 2.06 -12.01 5.70
N SER A 284 2.76 -13.05 6.17
CA SER A 284 2.78 -14.35 5.50
C SER A 284 1.43 -15.08 5.62
N LEU A 285 0.79 -15.05 6.80
CA LEU A 285 -0.53 -15.66 7.00
C LEU A 285 -1.60 -14.99 6.15
N THR A 286 -1.66 -13.66 6.17
CA THR A 286 -2.68 -12.91 5.43
C THR A 286 -2.49 -13.01 3.92
N HIS A 287 -1.25 -13.04 3.43
CA HIS A 287 -0.94 -13.30 2.01
C HIS A 287 -1.46 -14.69 1.58
N GLU A 288 -1.16 -15.73 2.34
CA GLU A 288 -1.59 -17.10 2.04
C GLU A 288 -3.11 -17.24 2.03
N VAL A 289 -3.77 -16.72 3.07
CA VAL A 289 -5.21 -16.89 3.29
C VAL A 289 -6.04 -16.02 2.35
N ALA A 290 -5.68 -14.76 2.17
CA ALA A 290 -6.46 -13.84 1.34
C ALA A 290 -6.44 -14.26 -0.13
N PHE A 291 -5.29 -14.69 -0.65
CA PHE A 291 -5.16 -15.12 -2.05
C PHE A 291 -5.37 -16.61 -2.27
N ASP A 292 -5.65 -17.38 -1.23
CA ASP A 292 -5.75 -18.85 -1.36
C ASP A 292 -4.53 -19.43 -2.09
N LEU A 293 -3.34 -19.04 -1.65
CA LEU A 293 -2.06 -19.34 -2.30
C LEU A 293 -1.86 -20.86 -2.44
N LYS A 294 -1.54 -21.32 -3.64
CA LYS A 294 -1.32 -22.72 -3.97
C LYS A 294 0.07 -22.98 -4.54
N PRO A 295 0.57 -24.22 -4.40
CA PRO A 295 1.78 -24.61 -5.12
C PRO A 295 1.63 -24.38 -6.63
N GLY A 296 2.64 -23.72 -7.22
CA GLY A 296 2.65 -23.42 -8.65
C GLY A 296 1.98 -22.10 -9.05
N ASP A 297 1.31 -21.41 -8.14
CA ASP A 297 0.80 -20.07 -8.42
C ASP A 297 1.94 -19.10 -8.74
N VAL A 298 1.68 -18.18 -9.67
CA VAL A 298 2.49 -17.01 -9.92
C VAL A 298 1.71 -15.79 -9.42
N TYR A 299 2.30 -15.11 -8.45
CA TYR A 299 1.70 -13.96 -7.80
C TYR A 299 2.26 -12.66 -8.37
N TRP A 300 1.41 -11.68 -8.62
CA TRP A 300 1.83 -10.36 -9.05
C TRP A 300 1.16 -9.29 -8.21
N CYS A 301 1.96 -8.64 -7.37
CA CYS A 301 1.59 -7.40 -6.70
C CYS A 301 2.14 -6.22 -7.52
N ALA A 302 1.26 -5.43 -8.11
CA ALA A 302 1.62 -4.27 -8.93
C ALA A 302 1.83 -3.01 -8.08
N ALA A 303 2.39 -3.16 -6.88
CA ALA A 303 2.73 -2.07 -5.97
C ALA A 303 4.23 -1.77 -6.00
N ASP A 304 4.61 -0.58 -5.51
CA ASP A 304 6.00 -0.17 -5.36
C ASP A 304 6.51 -0.47 -3.93
N VAL A 305 7.79 -0.84 -3.80
CA VAL A 305 8.43 -1.08 -2.49
C VAL A 305 8.48 0.16 -1.60
N GLY A 306 8.33 1.35 -2.16
CA GLY A 306 8.20 2.59 -1.40
C GLY A 306 6.92 2.70 -0.56
N TRP A 307 6.00 1.74 -0.68
CA TRP A 307 4.75 1.65 0.06
C TRP A 307 4.67 0.36 0.86
N ILE A 308 3.81 0.36 1.90
CA ILE A 308 3.65 -0.82 2.76
C ILE A 308 3.17 -2.06 1.98
N THR A 309 2.38 -1.86 0.92
CA THR A 309 1.92 -2.97 0.06
C THR A 309 3.10 -3.69 -0.60
N GLY A 310 4.09 -2.94 -1.06
CA GLY A 310 5.32 -3.52 -1.60
C GLY A 310 6.14 -4.28 -0.54
N HIS A 311 6.24 -3.73 0.67
CA HIS A 311 6.91 -4.43 1.78
C HIS A 311 6.22 -5.75 2.11
N SER A 312 4.93 -5.68 2.45
CA SER A 312 4.18 -6.83 3.00
C SER A 312 3.82 -7.87 1.95
N TYR A 313 3.45 -7.43 0.74
CA TYR A 313 2.84 -8.32 -0.26
C TYR A 313 3.58 -8.39 -1.60
N MET A 314 4.76 -7.79 -1.72
CA MET A 314 5.67 -8.07 -2.82
C MET A 314 6.97 -8.70 -2.33
N VAL A 315 7.47 -8.31 -1.14
CA VAL A 315 8.72 -8.82 -0.59
C VAL A 315 8.45 -9.84 0.53
N TYR A 316 8.09 -9.41 1.72
CA TYR A 316 8.14 -10.26 2.92
C TYR A 316 7.12 -11.41 2.91
N GLY A 317 5.83 -11.13 2.77
CA GLY A 317 4.78 -12.16 2.79
C GLY A 317 4.96 -13.26 1.74
N PRO A 318 5.09 -12.89 0.45
CA PRO A 318 5.31 -13.88 -0.62
C PRO A 318 6.59 -14.69 -0.46
N LEU A 319 7.73 -14.06 -0.10
CA LEU A 319 8.99 -14.77 0.05
C LEU A 319 8.99 -15.72 1.25
N VAL A 320 8.41 -15.33 2.40
CA VAL A 320 8.23 -16.24 3.54
C VAL A 320 7.43 -17.48 3.13
N ASN A 321 6.43 -17.31 2.29
CA ASN A 321 5.60 -18.41 1.76
C ASN A 321 6.28 -19.18 0.61
N GLY A 322 7.50 -18.83 0.22
CA GLY A 322 8.22 -19.48 -0.88
C GLY A 322 7.52 -19.31 -2.24
N ALA A 323 6.78 -18.23 -2.44
CA ALA A 323 6.03 -17.94 -3.66
C ALA A 323 6.95 -17.59 -4.84
N THR A 324 6.42 -17.75 -6.06
CA THR A 324 6.97 -17.14 -7.28
C THR A 324 6.18 -15.88 -7.58
N SER A 325 6.87 -14.75 -7.74
CA SER A 325 6.24 -13.44 -7.95
C SER A 325 6.70 -12.78 -9.24
N VAL A 326 5.98 -11.75 -9.69
CA VAL A 326 6.42 -10.86 -10.77
C VAL A 326 6.89 -9.55 -10.14
N LEU A 327 8.13 -9.16 -10.43
CA LEU A 327 8.69 -7.85 -10.11
C LEU A 327 8.56 -6.97 -11.36
N PHE A 328 7.73 -5.95 -11.28
CA PHE A 328 7.36 -5.10 -12.39
C PHE A 328 7.84 -3.67 -12.18
N GLU A 329 8.75 -3.21 -13.04
CA GLU A 329 9.26 -1.84 -12.98
C GLU A 329 8.30 -0.83 -13.62
N GLY A 330 7.56 -1.23 -14.64
CA GLY A 330 6.73 -0.36 -15.46
C GLY A 330 5.44 0.13 -14.81
N VAL A 331 4.59 0.71 -15.63
CA VAL A 331 3.21 1.03 -15.27
C VAL A 331 2.23 0.18 -16.08
N PRO A 332 1.09 -0.22 -15.52
CA PRO A 332 0.16 -1.16 -16.19
C PRO A 332 -0.38 -0.67 -17.53
N THR A 333 -0.35 0.63 -17.79
CA THR A 333 -0.89 1.27 -18.98
C THR A 333 0.19 1.69 -20.01
N TYR A 334 1.47 1.33 -19.81
CA TYR A 334 2.55 1.67 -20.72
C TYR A 334 3.16 0.41 -21.35
N PRO A 335 3.42 0.36 -22.66
CA PRO A 335 3.20 1.41 -23.67
C PRO A 335 1.72 1.62 -24.05
N ASP A 336 0.85 0.70 -23.68
CA ASP A 336 -0.60 0.73 -23.90
C ASP A 336 -1.37 -0.04 -22.82
N SER A 337 -2.68 0.13 -22.77
CA SER A 337 -3.54 -0.46 -21.73
C SER A 337 -3.70 -2.00 -21.82
N GLY A 338 -3.24 -2.63 -22.89
CA GLY A 338 -3.17 -4.10 -23.01
C GLY A 338 -1.97 -4.71 -22.27
N ARG A 339 -0.99 -3.89 -21.85
CA ARG A 339 0.25 -4.34 -21.20
C ARG A 339 -0.01 -5.29 -20.02
N ILE A 340 -0.95 -4.93 -19.16
CA ILE A 340 -1.25 -5.72 -17.96
C ILE A 340 -1.71 -7.15 -18.32
N GLY A 341 -2.56 -7.27 -19.33
CA GLY A 341 -3.02 -8.58 -19.80
C GLY A 341 -1.90 -9.41 -20.43
N ARG A 342 -1.02 -8.76 -21.21
CA ARG A 342 0.15 -9.45 -21.80
C ARG A 342 1.15 -9.93 -20.77
N VAL A 343 1.37 -9.18 -19.68
CA VAL A 343 2.21 -9.61 -18.55
C VAL A 343 1.59 -10.82 -17.84
N VAL A 344 0.26 -10.82 -17.64
CA VAL A 344 -0.47 -11.98 -17.09
C VAL A 344 -0.23 -13.22 -17.96
N ASP A 345 -0.41 -13.09 -19.27
CA ASP A 345 -0.22 -14.23 -20.20
C ASP A 345 1.24 -14.67 -20.27
N LYS A 346 2.17 -13.70 -20.31
CA LYS A 346 3.62 -13.98 -20.42
C LYS A 346 4.12 -14.81 -19.24
N TYR A 347 3.75 -14.47 -18.03
CA TYR A 347 4.24 -15.12 -16.82
C TYR A 347 3.25 -16.13 -16.23
N GLN A 348 2.08 -16.31 -16.85
CA GLN A 348 1.00 -17.18 -16.37
C GLN A 348 0.58 -16.80 -14.94
N VAL A 349 0.34 -15.52 -14.73
CA VAL A 349 -0.05 -14.99 -13.42
C VAL A 349 -1.39 -15.59 -12.98
N SER A 350 -1.40 -16.15 -11.78
CA SER A 350 -2.61 -16.75 -11.16
C SER A 350 -3.31 -15.78 -10.23
N LEU A 351 -2.55 -14.94 -9.57
CA LEU A 351 -2.99 -14.04 -8.50
C LEU A 351 -2.50 -12.63 -8.81
N LEU A 352 -3.43 -11.69 -9.03
CA LEU A 352 -3.10 -10.28 -9.33
C LEU A 352 -3.61 -9.37 -8.22
N TYR A 353 -2.74 -8.53 -7.68
CA TYR A 353 -3.04 -7.54 -6.65
C TYR A 353 -2.65 -6.14 -7.11
N THR A 354 -3.63 -5.27 -7.31
CA THR A 354 -3.42 -3.92 -7.87
C THR A 354 -4.32 -2.88 -7.22
N ALA A 355 -4.15 -1.61 -7.59
CA ALA A 355 -4.92 -0.51 -7.01
C ALA A 355 -6.17 -0.17 -7.85
N PRO A 356 -7.27 0.30 -7.24
CA PRO A 356 -8.45 0.80 -7.94
C PRO A 356 -8.16 1.88 -8.97
N THR A 357 -7.19 2.75 -8.72
CA THR A 357 -6.74 3.75 -9.70
C THR A 357 -6.25 3.10 -11.00
N ALA A 358 -5.50 2.00 -10.93
CA ALA A 358 -5.06 1.27 -12.13
C ALA A 358 -6.26 0.61 -12.84
N ILE A 359 -7.19 0.06 -12.08
CA ILE A 359 -8.42 -0.57 -12.62
C ILE A 359 -9.26 0.47 -13.36
N ARG A 360 -9.51 1.64 -12.75
CA ARG A 360 -10.25 2.74 -13.40
C ARG A 360 -9.56 3.27 -14.65
N ALA A 361 -8.23 3.38 -14.62
CA ALA A 361 -7.47 3.80 -15.78
C ALA A 361 -7.59 2.82 -16.96
N LEU A 362 -7.66 1.51 -16.67
CA LEU A 362 -7.91 0.49 -17.68
C LEU A 362 -9.36 0.55 -18.19
N MET A 363 -10.32 0.62 -17.28
CA MET A 363 -11.75 0.73 -17.60
C MET A 363 -12.04 1.94 -18.51
N ALA A 364 -11.42 3.09 -18.24
CA ALA A 364 -11.56 4.30 -19.03
C ALA A 364 -11.07 4.17 -20.49
N LYS A 365 -10.21 3.18 -20.78
CA LYS A 365 -9.74 2.85 -22.14
C LYS A 365 -10.62 1.84 -22.88
N GLY A 366 -11.72 1.40 -22.24
CA GLY A 366 -12.64 0.40 -22.78
C GLY A 366 -12.09 -1.03 -22.68
N ASP A 367 -12.83 -1.96 -23.28
CA ASP A 367 -12.55 -3.41 -23.16
C ASP A 367 -11.59 -3.94 -24.23
N GLU A 368 -11.42 -3.22 -25.36
CA GLU A 368 -10.60 -3.67 -26.49
C GLU A 368 -9.14 -3.96 -26.08
N PRO A 369 -8.43 -3.08 -25.37
CA PRO A 369 -7.03 -3.33 -25.01
C PRO A 369 -6.81 -4.62 -24.22
N ILE A 370 -7.74 -4.95 -23.29
CA ILE A 370 -7.62 -6.15 -22.48
C ILE A 370 -8.12 -7.41 -23.21
N SER A 371 -8.98 -7.26 -24.22
CA SER A 371 -9.52 -8.38 -24.98
C SER A 371 -8.45 -9.10 -25.82
N SER A 372 -7.34 -8.44 -26.11
CA SER A 372 -6.18 -8.99 -26.84
C SER A 372 -5.40 -10.04 -26.05
N SER A 373 -5.61 -10.15 -24.72
CA SER A 373 -4.95 -11.12 -23.84
C SER A 373 -5.91 -12.21 -23.39
N ARG A 374 -5.37 -13.43 -23.17
CA ARG A 374 -6.18 -14.59 -22.76
C ARG A 374 -6.51 -14.60 -21.27
N ARG A 375 -5.53 -14.26 -20.43
CA ARG A 375 -5.64 -14.24 -18.94
C ARG A 375 -6.26 -15.51 -18.32
N ASP A 376 -6.12 -16.64 -19.00
CA ASP A 376 -6.74 -17.91 -18.58
C ASP A 376 -6.10 -18.49 -17.32
N SER A 377 -4.90 -18.01 -16.96
CA SER A 377 -4.20 -18.40 -15.73
C SER A 377 -4.73 -17.73 -14.47
N LEU A 378 -5.47 -16.61 -14.60
CA LEU A 378 -5.99 -15.87 -13.47
C LEU A 378 -7.00 -16.70 -12.66
N ARG A 379 -6.80 -16.70 -11.34
CA ARG A 379 -7.63 -17.41 -10.39
C ARG A 379 -8.21 -16.49 -9.31
N VAL A 380 -7.44 -15.49 -8.84
CA VAL A 380 -7.88 -14.51 -7.84
C VAL A 380 -7.41 -13.12 -8.27
N LEU A 381 -8.28 -12.15 -8.11
CA LEU A 381 -7.99 -10.73 -8.27
C LEU A 381 -8.00 -10.02 -6.92
N GLY A 382 -7.15 -9.04 -6.73
CA GLY A 382 -7.10 -8.25 -5.50
C GLY A 382 -7.10 -6.75 -5.77
N SER A 383 -7.65 -6.00 -4.83
CA SER A 383 -7.71 -4.53 -4.82
C SER A 383 -7.14 -3.98 -3.53
N VAL A 384 -6.36 -2.88 -3.60
CA VAL A 384 -5.66 -2.29 -2.46
C VAL A 384 -5.42 -0.79 -2.61
N GLY A 385 -5.36 -0.11 -1.47
CA GLY A 385 -4.84 1.25 -1.32
C GLY A 385 -5.88 2.34 -1.22
N GLU A 386 -7.06 2.12 -1.76
CA GLU A 386 -8.23 3.00 -1.67
C GLU A 386 -9.52 2.20 -1.84
N PRO A 387 -10.68 2.70 -1.41
CA PRO A 387 -11.95 2.05 -1.71
C PRO A 387 -12.17 1.94 -3.23
N ILE A 388 -12.61 0.78 -3.69
CA ILE A 388 -13.01 0.58 -5.09
C ILE A 388 -14.50 0.86 -5.23
N ASN A 389 -14.88 1.70 -6.18
CA ASN A 389 -16.29 1.94 -6.48
C ASN A 389 -16.94 0.71 -7.13
N PRO A 390 -18.26 0.52 -6.95
CA PRO A 390 -18.95 -0.68 -7.44
C PRO A 390 -18.82 -0.92 -8.95
N GLU A 391 -18.79 0.14 -9.76
CA GLU A 391 -18.66 0.05 -11.22
C GLU A 391 -17.30 -0.51 -11.62
N ALA A 392 -16.21 0.03 -11.06
CA ALA A 392 -14.85 -0.46 -11.33
C ALA A 392 -14.66 -1.90 -10.78
N TRP A 393 -15.26 -2.22 -9.64
CA TRP A 393 -15.26 -3.56 -9.08
C TRP A 393 -15.98 -4.54 -10.03
N SER A 394 -17.16 -4.16 -10.53
CA SER A 394 -17.97 -4.98 -11.46
C SER A 394 -17.23 -5.18 -12.79
N TRP A 395 -16.62 -4.11 -13.32
CA TRP A 395 -15.81 -4.19 -14.54
C TRP A 395 -14.59 -5.12 -14.32
N TYR A 396 -13.91 -4.98 -13.20
CA TYR A 396 -12.75 -5.80 -12.86
C TYR A 396 -13.12 -7.29 -12.76
N PHE A 397 -14.28 -7.59 -12.16
CA PHE A 397 -14.82 -8.95 -12.09
C PHE A 397 -15.23 -9.49 -13.47
N THR A 398 -16.06 -8.73 -14.20
CA THR A 398 -16.69 -9.22 -15.43
C THR A 398 -15.76 -9.20 -16.64
N GLN A 399 -15.05 -8.09 -16.86
CA GLN A 399 -14.22 -7.90 -18.04
C GLN A 399 -12.80 -8.43 -17.83
N PHE A 400 -12.14 -8.00 -16.77
CA PHE A 400 -10.77 -8.42 -16.52
C PHE A 400 -10.70 -9.88 -16.03
N GLY A 401 -11.51 -10.23 -15.04
CA GLY A 401 -11.60 -11.57 -14.44
C GLY A 401 -12.51 -12.54 -15.16
N LYS A 402 -13.15 -12.15 -16.28
CA LYS A 402 -14.07 -12.97 -17.10
C LYS A 402 -15.20 -13.62 -16.29
N SER A 403 -15.71 -12.91 -15.28
CA SER A 403 -16.73 -13.39 -14.34
C SER A 403 -16.37 -14.69 -13.61
N ASN A 404 -15.09 -14.98 -13.45
CA ASN A 404 -14.61 -16.26 -12.92
C ASN A 404 -13.71 -16.11 -11.69
N CYS A 405 -13.01 -14.97 -11.55
CA CYS A 405 -12.06 -14.72 -10.48
C CYS A 405 -12.74 -13.99 -9.32
N PRO A 406 -12.75 -14.52 -8.09
CA PRO A 406 -13.14 -13.74 -6.92
C PRO A 406 -12.24 -12.52 -6.76
N ILE A 407 -12.81 -11.42 -6.24
CA ILE A 407 -12.07 -10.22 -5.90
C ILE A 407 -11.89 -10.16 -4.39
N VAL A 408 -10.63 -10.15 -3.94
CA VAL A 408 -10.25 -9.84 -2.57
C VAL A 408 -9.96 -8.35 -2.47
N ASP A 409 -10.99 -7.59 -2.11
CA ASP A 409 -10.94 -6.14 -1.92
C ASP A 409 -10.49 -5.86 -0.49
N THR A 410 -9.24 -5.42 -0.33
CA THR A 410 -8.59 -5.38 0.98
C THR A 410 -8.61 -3.98 1.59
N TRP A 411 -8.99 -3.90 2.85
CA TRP A 411 -8.76 -2.71 3.66
C TRP A 411 -7.66 -2.95 4.70
N TRP A 412 -6.70 -2.04 4.73
CA TRP A 412 -5.61 -1.98 5.70
C TRP A 412 -4.78 -0.70 5.52
N GLN A 413 -3.80 -0.49 6.39
CA GLN A 413 -3.00 0.73 6.46
C GLN A 413 -1.52 0.38 6.61
N THR A 414 -0.63 1.37 6.43
CA THR A 414 0.80 1.21 6.75
C THR A 414 0.97 0.76 8.21
N GLU A 415 0.20 1.35 9.10
CA GLU A 415 0.22 1.09 10.54
C GLU A 415 -0.25 -0.31 10.91
N THR A 416 -1.04 -0.95 10.07
CA THR A 416 -1.53 -2.32 10.35
C THR A 416 -0.57 -3.43 9.92
N GLY A 417 0.41 -3.10 9.07
CA GLY A 417 1.44 -4.05 8.60
C GLY A 417 0.95 -5.12 7.64
N GLY A 418 -0.35 -5.36 7.58
CA GLY A 418 -0.99 -6.32 6.70
C GLY A 418 -2.49 -6.11 6.61
N MET A 419 -3.15 -6.92 5.78
CA MET A 419 -4.59 -6.88 5.52
C MET A 419 -5.39 -7.08 6.79
N MET A 420 -6.39 -6.23 7.02
CA MET A 420 -7.28 -6.30 8.18
C MET A 420 -8.64 -6.89 7.82
N MET A 421 -9.22 -6.42 6.74
CA MET A 421 -10.53 -6.87 6.26
C MET A 421 -10.48 -7.14 4.76
N THR A 422 -11.14 -8.23 4.32
CA THR A 422 -11.26 -8.58 2.90
C THR A 422 -12.35 -9.64 2.70
N PRO A 423 -13.01 -9.68 1.53
CA PRO A 423 -13.76 -10.86 1.10
C PRO A 423 -12.86 -12.09 1.05
N ARG A 424 -13.42 -13.25 1.33
CA ARG A 424 -12.73 -14.53 1.17
C ARG A 424 -12.96 -15.08 -0.23
N VAL A 425 -12.01 -15.81 -0.78
CA VAL A 425 -12.17 -16.43 -2.11
C VAL A 425 -13.36 -17.41 -2.18
N VAL A 426 -13.77 -17.97 -1.05
CA VAL A 426 -14.93 -18.87 -0.93
C VAL A 426 -16.25 -18.15 -0.72
N GLN A 427 -16.25 -16.83 -0.60
CA GLN A 427 -17.44 -16.07 -0.29
C GLN A 427 -18.39 -15.98 -1.47
N THR A 428 -19.59 -16.53 -1.33
CA THR A 428 -20.59 -16.64 -2.39
C THR A 428 -21.52 -15.42 -2.53
N ASN A 429 -21.43 -14.46 -1.61
CA ASN A 429 -22.25 -13.27 -1.57
C ASN A 429 -21.40 -11.98 -1.53
N ALA A 430 -20.29 -11.95 -2.27
CA ALA A 430 -19.47 -10.76 -2.36
C ALA A 430 -20.27 -9.58 -2.92
N LYS A 431 -20.15 -8.42 -2.26
CA LYS A 431 -20.84 -7.20 -2.65
C LYS A 431 -19.82 -6.20 -3.20
N PRO A 432 -20.07 -5.61 -4.38
CA PRO A 432 -19.14 -4.67 -4.98
C PRO A 432 -18.72 -3.52 -4.05
N GLY A 433 -17.42 -3.29 -3.92
CA GLY A 433 -16.83 -2.24 -3.09
C GLY A 433 -16.80 -2.53 -1.59
N SER A 434 -17.24 -3.73 -1.16
CA SER A 434 -17.18 -4.13 0.24
C SER A 434 -15.86 -4.83 0.58
N CYS A 435 -15.18 -4.39 1.63
CA CYS A 435 -14.08 -5.17 2.24
C CYS A 435 -14.58 -6.29 3.17
N THR A 436 -15.86 -6.51 3.19
CA THR A 436 -16.59 -7.62 3.82
C THR A 436 -16.36 -7.77 5.31
N GLY A 437 -15.30 -8.46 5.75
CA GLY A 437 -15.12 -8.78 7.16
C GLY A 437 -13.67 -9.04 7.55
N PRO A 438 -13.41 -9.19 8.87
CA PRO A 438 -12.07 -9.26 9.40
C PRO A 438 -11.35 -10.57 9.06
N LEU A 439 -10.02 -10.45 8.97
CA LEU A 439 -9.08 -11.56 9.01
C LEU A 439 -8.78 -11.98 10.47
N PHE A 440 -8.01 -13.03 10.64
CA PHE A 440 -7.73 -13.62 11.95
C PHE A 440 -7.14 -12.63 12.95
N GLY A 441 -7.69 -12.62 14.16
CA GLY A 441 -7.29 -11.77 15.28
C GLY A 441 -7.76 -10.32 15.19
N VAL A 442 -8.35 -9.90 14.08
CA VAL A 442 -8.82 -8.53 13.88
C VAL A 442 -10.24 -8.38 14.42
N GLN A 443 -10.45 -7.40 15.29
CA GLN A 443 -11.74 -7.12 15.92
C GLN A 443 -12.20 -5.70 15.57
N PRO A 444 -12.79 -5.47 14.38
CA PRO A 444 -13.30 -4.16 13.99
C PRO A 444 -14.59 -3.83 14.74
N ALA A 445 -14.74 -2.57 15.11
CA ALA A 445 -15.97 -2.03 15.66
C ALA A 445 -16.24 -0.63 15.09
N LEU A 446 -17.47 -0.17 15.17
CA LEU A 446 -17.86 1.17 14.78
C LEU A 446 -18.22 1.99 16.01
N VAL A 447 -17.79 3.24 16.02
CA VAL A 447 -18.13 4.23 17.05
C VAL A 447 -18.94 5.35 16.44
N ASP A 448 -19.99 5.77 17.14
CA ASP A 448 -20.83 6.89 16.68
C ASP A 448 -20.16 8.26 16.93
N ALA A 449 -20.90 9.33 16.63
CA ALA A 449 -20.43 10.69 16.81
C ALA A 449 -20.22 11.08 18.30
N GLN A 450 -20.78 10.32 19.23
CA GLN A 450 -20.63 10.49 20.68
C GLN A 450 -19.45 9.69 21.22
N GLY A 451 -18.83 8.82 20.40
CA GLY A 451 -17.75 7.92 20.79
C GLY A 451 -18.22 6.59 21.40
N GLU A 452 -19.52 6.29 21.30
CA GLU A 452 -20.10 5.06 21.82
C GLU A 452 -20.00 3.92 20.79
N LEU A 453 -19.64 2.73 21.28
CA LEU A 453 -19.57 1.52 20.45
C LEU A 453 -20.96 1.12 19.95
N GLN A 454 -21.09 0.98 18.64
CA GLN A 454 -22.29 0.45 17.99
C GLN A 454 -22.41 -1.06 18.24
N GLN A 455 -23.32 -1.42 19.16
CA GLN A 455 -23.51 -2.80 19.60
C GLN A 455 -24.12 -3.70 18.51
N GLY A 456 -23.77 -5.01 18.57
CA GLY A 456 -24.31 -6.03 17.69
C GLY A 456 -23.71 -6.07 16.30
N ASN A 457 -24.26 -6.94 15.43
CA ASN A 457 -23.77 -7.17 14.07
C ASN A 457 -24.69 -6.60 12.98
N GLY A 458 -25.73 -5.84 13.36
CA GLY A 458 -26.65 -5.21 12.41
C GLY A 458 -26.09 -3.96 11.74
N PRO A 459 -26.90 -3.28 10.92
CA PRO A 459 -26.52 -2.06 10.23
C PRO A 459 -26.00 -0.99 11.19
N ALA A 460 -24.87 -0.39 10.88
CA ALA A 460 -24.24 0.66 11.65
C ALA A 460 -23.33 1.52 10.77
N GLU A 461 -23.09 2.77 11.17
CA GLU A 461 -22.15 3.67 10.50
C GLU A 461 -21.38 4.47 11.56
N GLY A 462 -20.09 4.70 11.34
CA GLY A 462 -19.29 5.48 12.28
C GLY A 462 -17.81 5.43 12.01
N GLY A 463 -17.04 5.86 13.01
CA GLY A 463 -15.58 5.74 12.99
C GLY A 463 -15.17 4.29 13.17
N LEU A 464 -14.27 3.81 12.30
CA LEU A 464 -13.74 2.46 12.38
C LEU A 464 -12.64 2.39 13.43
N VAL A 465 -12.82 1.52 14.41
CA VAL A 465 -11.81 1.21 15.45
C VAL A 465 -11.48 -0.27 15.45
N ILE A 466 -10.30 -0.62 15.94
CA ILE A 466 -9.90 -1.99 16.21
C ILE A 466 -9.74 -2.16 17.73
N VAL A 467 -10.45 -3.13 18.27
CA VAL A 467 -10.62 -3.26 19.75
C VAL A 467 -9.42 -3.91 20.42
N ASP A 468 -8.67 -4.76 19.70
CA ASP A 468 -7.53 -5.48 20.27
C ASP A 468 -6.36 -5.54 19.26
N SER A 469 -5.15 -5.78 19.76
CA SER A 469 -3.93 -5.84 18.99
C SER A 469 -3.82 -7.11 18.14
N TRP A 470 -3.11 -7.01 17.03
CA TRP A 470 -2.74 -8.10 16.12
C TRP A 470 -1.21 -8.08 15.86
N PRO A 471 -0.58 -9.20 15.46
CA PRO A 471 0.89 -9.29 15.38
C PRO A 471 1.54 -8.31 14.41
N GLY A 472 0.87 -7.96 13.32
CA GLY A 472 1.37 -7.04 12.28
C GLY A 472 1.26 -5.55 12.64
N GLN A 473 0.68 -5.19 13.78
CA GLN A 473 0.47 -3.80 14.19
C GLN A 473 1.81 -3.06 14.34
N ALA A 474 1.88 -1.82 13.86
CA ALA A 474 3.02 -0.94 14.10
C ALA A 474 3.28 -0.74 15.60
N ARG A 475 4.54 -0.63 15.97
CA ARG A 475 4.93 -0.51 17.38
C ARG A 475 4.97 0.92 17.88
N THR A 476 5.33 1.85 16.96
CA THR A 476 5.50 3.27 17.32
C THR A 476 5.70 4.12 16.06
N VAL A 477 5.74 5.43 16.26
CA VAL A 477 6.39 6.39 15.35
C VAL A 477 7.84 6.55 15.79
N TYR A 478 8.77 6.46 14.86
CA TYR A 478 10.20 6.51 15.14
C TYR A 478 10.59 7.80 15.88
N GLY A 479 11.23 7.64 17.04
CA GLY A 479 11.64 8.74 17.89
C GLY A 479 10.51 9.52 18.59
N ASP A 480 9.24 9.14 18.38
CA ASP A 480 8.09 9.91 18.88
C ASP A 480 6.90 9.00 19.24
N HIS A 481 7.04 8.26 20.33
CA HIS A 481 5.97 7.36 20.80
C HIS A 481 4.72 8.11 21.27
N GLU A 482 4.89 9.30 21.83
CA GLU A 482 3.77 10.15 22.23
C GLU A 482 2.87 10.52 21.05
N ARG A 483 3.47 10.84 19.91
CA ARG A 483 2.72 11.09 18.65
C ARG A 483 1.96 9.85 18.18
N PHE A 484 2.51 8.65 18.39
CA PHE A 484 1.82 7.39 18.09
C PHE A 484 0.57 7.24 18.96
N GLU A 485 0.69 7.44 20.27
CA GLU A 485 -0.44 7.40 21.21
C GLU A 485 -1.48 8.47 20.87
N GLN A 486 -1.05 9.71 20.63
CA GLN A 486 -1.94 10.81 20.29
C GLN A 486 -2.70 10.56 19.00
N THR A 487 -2.04 10.01 17.99
CA THR A 487 -2.65 9.81 16.66
C THR A 487 -3.69 8.70 16.66
N TYR A 488 -3.41 7.57 17.35
CA TYR A 488 -4.18 6.35 17.17
C TYR A 488 -4.96 5.89 18.40
N PHE A 489 -4.67 6.44 19.59
CA PHE A 489 -5.27 5.95 20.85
C PHE A 489 -5.89 7.05 21.71
N SER A 490 -5.75 8.33 21.34
CA SER A 490 -6.29 9.43 22.14
C SER A 490 -7.77 9.69 21.91
N THR A 491 -8.28 9.40 20.70
CA THR A 491 -9.67 9.70 20.31
C THR A 491 -10.66 8.77 21.00
N PHE A 492 -10.37 7.47 21.05
CA PHE A 492 -11.21 6.45 21.67
C PHE A 492 -10.34 5.61 22.62
N GLU A 493 -10.63 5.71 23.92
CA GLU A 493 -9.83 5.05 24.95
C GLU A 493 -9.89 3.53 24.83
N GLY A 494 -8.72 2.88 24.91
CA GLY A 494 -8.60 1.43 24.83
C GLY A 494 -8.80 0.82 23.44
N MET A 495 -8.87 1.63 22.38
CA MET A 495 -9.08 1.18 21.02
C MET A 495 -8.11 1.87 20.04
N TYR A 496 -7.68 1.12 19.03
CA TYR A 496 -6.91 1.70 17.91
C TYR A 496 -7.88 2.39 16.95
N PHE A 497 -7.77 3.70 16.82
CA PHE A 497 -8.56 4.49 15.88
C PHE A 497 -7.87 4.56 14.52
N THR A 498 -8.54 4.05 13.49
CA THR A 498 -7.98 3.95 12.13
C THR A 498 -7.94 5.29 11.40
N GLY A 499 -8.71 6.27 11.84
CA GLY A 499 -8.95 7.52 11.13
C GLY A 499 -9.87 7.36 9.91
N ASP A 500 -10.40 6.17 9.67
CA ASP A 500 -11.35 5.88 8.59
C ASP A 500 -12.77 5.80 9.15
N GLY A 501 -13.73 6.22 8.35
CA GLY A 501 -15.14 5.92 8.54
C GLY A 501 -15.52 4.63 7.83
N ALA A 502 -16.50 3.93 8.38
CA ALA A 502 -17.05 2.73 7.75
C ALA A 502 -18.54 2.60 8.01
N SER A 503 -19.24 1.89 7.13
CA SER A 503 -20.59 1.41 7.33
C SER A 503 -20.60 -0.12 7.34
N ARG A 504 -21.56 -0.70 8.05
CA ARG A 504 -21.81 -2.13 8.13
C ARG A 504 -23.28 -2.39 7.82
N ASP A 505 -23.56 -3.36 6.96
CA ASP A 505 -24.94 -3.71 6.60
C ASP A 505 -25.56 -4.79 7.50
N ALA A 506 -26.78 -5.23 7.15
CA ALA A 506 -27.51 -6.25 7.89
C ALA A 506 -26.85 -7.64 7.85
N ASP A 507 -26.02 -7.91 6.83
CA ASP A 507 -25.27 -9.17 6.69
C ASP A 507 -23.90 -9.11 7.38
N GLY A 508 -23.56 -7.97 7.99
CA GLY A 508 -22.30 -7.74 8.69
C GLY A 508 -21.14 -7.36 7.78
N HIS A 509 -21.39 -7.00 6.51
CA HIS A 509 -20.35 -6.58 5.59
C HIS A 509 -19.98 -5.11 5.81
N TYR A 510 -18.69 -4.80 5.73
CA TYR A 510 -18.13 -3.47 5.91
C TYR A 510 -17.80 -2.80 4.58
N TRP A 511 -18.10 -1.51 4.50
CA TRP A 511 -17.62 -0.57 3.47
C TRP A 511 -16.85 0.54 4.12
N ILE A 512 -15.72 0.91 3.54
CA ILE A 512 -14.97 2.09 3.96
C ILE A 512 -15.59 3.31 3.29
N THR A 513 -16.08 4.25 4.09
CA THR A 513 -16.77 5.46 3.61
C THR A 513 -15.83 6.64 3.37
N GLY A 514 -14.54 6.48 3.69
CA GLY A 514 -13.48 7.48 3.52
C GLY A 514 -12.77 7.83 4.82
N ARG A 515 -11.89 8.83 4.76
CA ARG A 515 -11.21 9.34 5.94
C ARG A 515 -12.18 10.15 6.81
N MET A 516 -12.08 9.99 8.13
CA MET A 516 -12.91 10.75 9.08
C MET A 516 -12.62 12.25 9.03
N ASP A 517 -11.40 12.65 8.70
CA ASP A 517 -11.00 14.04 8.46
C ASP A 517 -11.46 14.59 7.09
N ASP A 518 -11.91 13.72 6.18
CA ASP A 518 -12.50 14.07 4.88
C ASP A 518 -14.04 14.03 4.88
N VAL A 519 -14.68 13.63 5.97
CA VAL A 519 -16.14 13.67 6.11
C VAL A 519 -16.63 15.12 6.15
N LEU A 520 -17.63 15.42 5.30
CA LEU A 520 -18.24 16.74 5.23
C LEU A 520 -19.34 16.91 6.27
N ASN A 521 -19.48 18.11 6.78
CA ASN A 521 -20.62 18.50 7.61
C ASN A 521 -21.44 19.57 6.88
N VAL A 522 -22.38 19.11 6.05
CA VAL A 522 -23.24 19.97 5.22
C VAL A 522 -24.56 20.17 5.93
N SER A 523 -24.86 21.39 6.35
CA SER A 523 -26.11 21.73 7.05
C SER A 523 -26.42 20.82 8.26
N GLY A 524 -25.37 20.42 9.01
CA GLY A 524 -25.50 19.56 10.18
C GLY A 524 -25.58 18.05 9.88
N HIS A 525 -25.50 17.65 8.61
CA HIS A 525 -25.47 16.24 8.21
C HIS A 525 -24.06 15.84 7.80
N ARG A 526 -23.62 14.66 8.27
CA ARG A 526 -22.33 14.07 7.89
C ARG A 526 -22.50 13.35 6.56
N LEU A 527 -21.68 13.70 5.57
CA LEU A 527 -21.65 13.07 4.25
C LEU A 527 -20.26 12.50 3.99
N GLY A 528 -20.20 11.22 3.65
CA GLY A 528 -18.97 10.57 3.20
C GLY A 528 -18.58 11.05 1.79
N THR A 529 -17.31 11.41 1.59
CA THR A 529 -16.85 11.85 0.26
C THR A 529 -16.92 10.71 -0.75
N ALA A 530 -16.61 9.49 -0.34
CA ALA A 530 -16.57 8.32 -1.21
C ALA A 530 -17.92 7.98 -1.89
N GLU A 531 -19.03 8.18 -1.18
CA GLU A 531 -20.36 7.90 -1.72
C GLU A 531 -20.72 8.83 -2.89
N ILE A 532 -20.44 10.12 -2.73
CA ILE A 532 -20.69 11.12 -3.78
C ILE A 532 -19.72 10.96 -4.95
N GLU A 533 -18.43 10.69 -4.65
CA GLU A 533 -17.44 10.40 -5.69
C GLU A 533 -17.82 9.15 -6.50
N SER A 534 -18.28 8.09 -5.84
CA SER A 534 -18.76 6.88 -6.52
C SER A 534 -19.96 7.16 -7.41
N ALA A 535 -20.94 7.92 -6.93
CA ALA A 535 -22.09 8.31 -7.75
C ALA A 535 -21.65 9.08 -9.01
N LEU A 536 -20.70 10.03 -8.87
CA LEU A 536 -20.19 10.77 -10.03
C LEU A 536 -19.45 9.87 -11.04
N VAL A 537 -18.63 8.94 -10.55
CA VAL A 537 -17.87 8.00 -11.42
C VAL A 537 -18.79 6.98 -12.09
N ALA A 538 -19.99 6.71 -11.55
CA ALA A 538 -21.01 5.90 -12.22
C ALA A 538 -21.59 6.57 -13.47
N HIS A 539 -21.42 7.88 -13.62
CA HIS A 539 -21.86 8.59 -14.83
C HIS A 539 -20.94 8.32 -16.01
N PRO A 540 -21.45 7.96 -17.22
CA PRO A 540 -20.63 7.54 -18.37
C PRO A 540 -19.58 8.55 -18.84
N SER A 541 -19.79 9.83 -18.54
CA SER A 541 -18.88 10.92 -18.94
C SER A 541 -17.74 11.17 -17.93
N VAL A 542 -17.74 10.53 -16.76
CA VAL A 542 -16.80 10.81 -15.67
C VAL A 542 -15.77 9.70 -15.55
N ALA A 543 -14.48 10.06 -15.70
CA ALA A 543 -13.37 9.14 -15.48
C ALA A 543 -13.00 9.08 -13.99
N GLU A 544 -12.90 10.24 -13.34
CA GLU A 544 -12.56 10.35 -11.92
C GLU A 544 -13.25 11.56 -11.27
N ALA A 545 -13.50 11.45 -9.99
CA ALA A 545 -14.02 12.54 -9.18
C ALA A 545 -13.31 12.58 -7.82
N ALA A 546 -13.06 13.80 -7.33
CA ALA A 546 -12.59 14.02 -5.98
C ALA A 546 -13.37 15.15 -5.33
N LEU A 547 -13.84 14.91 -4.12
CA LEU A 547 -14.70 15.81 -3.39
C LEU A 547 -14.02 16.35 -2.14
N VAL A 548 -14.20 17.63 -1.87
CA VAL A 548 -13.76 18.28 -0.64
C VAL A 548 -14.81 19.27 -0.14
N GLY A 549 -14.78 19.54 1.16
CA GLY A 549 -15.54 20.64 1.74
C GLY A 549 -14.85 21.98 1.51
N TYR A 550 -15.66 23.01 1.31
CA TYR A 550 -15.18 24.40 1.31
C TYR A 550 -16.05 25.25 2.23
N PRO A 551 -15.53 26.36 2.79
CA PRO A 551 -16.34 27.26 3.62
C PRO A 551 -17.53 27.82 2.86
N HIS A 552 -18.75 27.66 3.41
CA HIS A 552 -20.00 28.12 2.82
C HIS A 552 -20.83 28.87 3.85
N ASP A 553 -21.20 30.13 3.54
CA ASP A 553 -21.81 31.05 4.50
C ASP A 553 -23.13 30.54 5.13
N ILE A 554 -23.92 29.75 4.37
CA ILE A 554 -25.25 29.26 4.82
C ILE A 554 -25.13 27.82 5.38
N LYS A 555 -24.37 26.97 4.73
CA LYS A 555 -24.32 25.52 5.04
C LYS A 555 -23.21 25.15 6.04
N GLY A 556 -22.35 26.10 6.41
CA GLY A 556 -21.11 25.88 7.14
C GLY A 556 -20.04 25.27 6.22
N GLN A 557 -20.28 24.12 5.64
CA GLN A 557 -19.51 23.54 4.54
C GLN A 557 -20.36 23.33 3.31
N GLY A 558 -19.83 23.71 2.15
CA GLY A 558 -20.37 23.36 0.83
C GLY A 558 -19.60 22.21 0.20
N ILE A 559 -20.17 21.61 -0.80
CA ILE A 559 -19.64 20.47 -1.55
C ILE A 559 -18.93 20.99 -2.80
N TYR A 560 -17.61 20.86 -2.83
CA TYR A 560 -16.78 21.20 -4.00
C TYR A 560 -16.23 19.92 -4.63
N VAL A 561 -16.51 19.69 -5.90
CA VAL A 561 -16.10 18.50 -6.61
C VAL A 561 -15.16 18.87 -7.75
N TYR A 562 -14.09 18.12 -7.89
CA TYR A 562 -13.18 18.13 -9.04
C TYR A 562 -13.45 16.89 -9.89
N VAL A 563 -13.71 17.09 -11.17
CA VAL A 563 -14.10 16.01 -12.10
C VAL A 563 -13.14 15.94 -13.29
N THR A 564 -12.62 14.77 -13.55
CA THR A 564 -11.94 14.43 -14.80
C THR A 564 -12.91 13.66 -15.70
N LEU A 565 -13.04 14.11 -16.93
CA LEU A 565 -13.91 13.47 -17.92
C LEU A 565 -13.19 12.31 -18.62
N VAL A 566 -13.98 11.39 -19.19
CA VAL A 566 -13.45 10.37 -20.10
C VAL A 566 -12.94 11.01 -21.39
N ASP A 567 -12.04 10.33 -22.10
CA ASP A 567 -11.52 10.79 -23.39
C ASP A 567 -12.70 11.10 -24.35
N ASP A 568 -12.54 12.13 -25.18
CA ASP A 568 -13.52 12.60 -26.19
C ASP A 568 -14.77 13.31 -25.62
N VAL A 569 -14.96 13.41 -24.31
CA VAL A 569 -16.03 14.22 -23.69
C VAL A 569 -15.51 15.62 -23.38
N GLN A 570 -16.22 16.64 -23.81
CA GLN A 570 -15.84 18.04 -23.57
C GLN A 570 -16.59 18.63 -22.38
N PRO A 571 -15.94 19.45 -21.56
CA PRO A 571 -16.58 20.20 -20.48
C PRO A 571 -17.73 21.10 -21.02
N SER A 572 -18.88 21.08 -20.34
CA SER A 572 -20.00 21.99 -20.66
C SER A 572 -20.85 22.27 -19.43
N ASP A 573 -21.59 23.40 -19.47
CA ASP A 573 -22.53 23.76 -18.42
C ASP A 573 -23.71 22.78 -18.34
N ASP A 574 -24.11 22.20 -19.47
CA ASP A 574 -25.20 21.22 -19.49
C ASP A 574 -24.79 19.90 -18.86
N LEU A 575 -23.57 19.42 -19.14
CA LEU A 575 -23.00 18.25 -18.46
C LEU A 575 -22.86 18.50 -16.94
N MET A 576 -22.47 19.72 -16.54
CA MET A 576 -22.40 20.07 -15.12
C MET A 576 -23.77 19.98 -14.43
N LYS A 577 -24.85 20.45 -15.09
CA LYS A 577 -26.23 20.32 -14.58
C LYS A 577 -26.66 18.86 -14.51
N GLU A 578 -26.33 18.09 -15.54
CA GLU A 578 -26.60 16.65 -15.61
C GLU A 578 -25.94 15.90 -14.46
N LEU A 579 -24.64 16.14 -14.19
CA LEU A 579 -23.93 15.52 -13.09
C LEU A 579 -24.51 15.89 -11.72
N LYS A 580 -24.90 17.16 -11.51
CA LYS A 580 -25.58 17.59 -10.28
C LYS A 580 -26.92 16.86 -10.10
N GLN A 581 -27.69 16.75 -11.17
CA GLN A 581 -28.99 16.06 -11.14
C GLN A 581 -28.79 14.54 -10.95
N PHE A 582 -27.76 13.98 -11.54
CA PHE A 582 -27.41 12.56 -11.37
C PHE A 582 -27.09 12.24 -9.91
N VAL A 583 -26.19 12.99 -9.26
CA VAL A 583 -25.89 12.82 -7.82
C VAL A 583 -27.16 13.01 -6.98
N ARG A 584 -27.99 13.99 -7.32
CA ARG A 584 -29.24 14.24 -6.61
C ARG A 584 -30.22 13.07 -6.71
N SER A 585 -30.28 12.39 -7.86
CA SER A 585 -31.13 11.22 -8.04
C SER A 585 -30.58 9.96 -7.35
N GLU A 586 -29.28 9.78 -7.35
CA GLU A 586 -28.66 8.58 -6.77
C GLU A 586 -28.59 8.62 -5.23
N ILE A 587 -28.27 9.77 -4.65
CA ILE A 587 -28.04 9.90 -3.20
C ILE A 587 -29.11 10.76 -2.53
N GLY A 588 -29.48 11.88 -3.15
CA GLY A 588 -30.45 12.81 -2.61
C GLY A 588 -30.02 14.28 -2.67
N PRO A 589 -30.95 15.21 -2.36
CA PRO A 589 -30.72 16.65 -2.50
C PRO A 589 -29.52 17.17 -1.68
N ILE A 590 -29.29 16.59 -0.51
CA ILE A 590 -28.21 17.04 0.43
C ILE A 590 -26.80 16.79 -0.10
N ALA A 591 -26.63 15.79 -0.94
CA ALA A 591 -25.37 15.40 -1.54
C ALA A 591 -25.07 16.14 -2.85
N THR A 592 -26.01 16.98 -3.31
CA THR A 592 -25.85 17.73 -4.58
C THR A 592 -24.64 18.67 -4.50
N PRO A 593 -23.64 18.54 -5.40
CA PRO A 593 -22.50 19.43 -5.43
C PRO A 593 -22.88 20.90 -5.62
N ASP A 594 -22.32 21.78 -4.79
CA ASP A 594 -22.47 23.23 -4.97
C ASP A 594 -21.65 23.68 -6.18
N LEU A 595 -20.39 23.24 -6.22
CA LEU A 595 -19.43 23.57 -7.27
C LEU A 595 -18.86 22.29 -7.89
N ILE A 596 -18.78 22.26 -9.21
CA ILE A 596 -18.08 21.23 -9.98
C ILE A 596 -17.04 21.93 -10.84
N GLN A 597 -15.77 21.63 -10.58
CA GLN A 597 -14.63 22.14 -11.35
C GLN A 597 -14.08 21.03 -12.24
N TRP A 598 -13.84 21.35 -13.50
CA TRP A 598 -13.20 20.44 -14.43
C TRP A 598 -11.70 20.37 -14.14
N ALA A 599 -11.19 19.16 -13.91
CA ALA A 599 -9.78 18.88 -13.73
C ALA A 599 -9.18 18.39 -15.05
N ASN A 600 -8.94 19.35 -15.97
CA ASN A 600 -8.57 19.04 -17.35
C ASN A 600 -7.20 18.33 -17.48
N LYS A 601 -6.28 18.61 -16.56
CA LYS A 601 -4.97 17.92 -16.46
C LYS A 601 -4.99 16.74 -15.47
N GLY A 602 -6.15 16.39 -14.93
CA GLY A 602 -6.33 15.34 -13.93
C GLY A 602 -6.34 15.86 -12.49
N LEU A 603 -6.45 14.93 -11.54
CA LEU A 603 -6.45 15.22 -10.11
C LEU A 603 -5.02 15.22 -9.54
N PRO A 604 -4.72 16.05 -8.51
CA PRO A 604 -3.42 16.01 -7.85
C PRO A 604 -3.26 14.70 -7.10
N LYS A 605 -2.40 13.85 -7.61
CA LYS A 605 -2.14 12.51 -7.08
C LYS A 605 -0.71 12.37 -6.63
N THR A 606 -0.52 11.58 -5.61
CA THR A 606 0.80 11.00 -5.35
C THR A 606 1.17 10.09 -6.52
N ARG A 607 2.44 9.78 -6.65
CA ARG A 607 2.90 8.82 -7.68
C ARG A 607 2.41 7.38 -7.46
N SER A 608 1.85 7.08 -6.30
CA SER A 608 1.10 5.84 -6.05
C SER A 608 -0.35 5.88 -6.54
N GLY A 609 -0.79 7.00 -7.12
CA GLY A 609 -2.16 7.20 -7.59
C GLY A 609 -3.12 7.74 -6.53
N LYS A 610 -2.70 7.90 -5.27
CA LYS A 610 -3.56 8.42 -4.20
C LYS A 610 -3.82 9.91 -4.40
N ILE A 611 -5.10 10.30 -4.42
CA ILE A 611 -5.53 11.70 -4.54
C ILE A 611 -5.10 12.48 -3.30
N MET A 612 -4.47 13.63 -3.51
CA MET A 612 -4.01 14.53 -2.46
C MET A 612 -5.11 15.52 -2.08
N ARG A 613 -6.17 15.04 -1.41
CA ARG A 613 -7.34 15.86 -1.03
C ARG A 613 -6.97 17.10 -0.22
N ARG A 614 -5.88 17.06 0.54
CA ARG A 614 -5.36 18.22 1.26
C ARG A 614 -5.11 19.42 0.31
N ILE A 615 -4.52 19.17 -0.85
CA ILE A 615 -4.26 20.21 -1.85
C ILE A 615 -5.59 20.71 -2.41
N LEU A 616 -6.49 19.82 -2.81
CA LEU A 616 -7.82 20.16 -3.32
C LEU A 616 -8.62 21.02 -2.32
N ARG A 617 -8.56 20.66 -1.04
CA ARG A 617 -9.23 21.40 0.04
C ARG A 617 -8.67 22.80 0.20
N LYS A 618 -7.35 22.97 0.14
CA LYS A 618 -6.71 24.27 0.21
C LYS A 618 -7.06 25.16 -0.98
N ILE A 619 -7.13 24.61 -2.18
CA ILE A 619 -7.59 25.34 -3.38
C ILE A 619 -9.06 25.72 -3.23
N ALA A 620 -9.93 24.79 -2.82
CA ALA A 620 -11.33 25.05 -2.59
C ALA A 620 -11.60 26.07 -1.46
N ALA A 621 -10.72 26.18 -0.49
CA ALA A 621 -10.81 27.19 0.58
C ALA A 621 -10.15 28.54 0.23
N ASN A 622 -9.58 28.73 -0.96
CA ASN A 622 -8.76 29.88 -1.37
C ASN A 622 -7.49 30.07 -0.49
N GLU A 623 -6.88 28.97 -0.04
CA GLU A 623 -5.67 28.94 0.78
C GLU A 623 -4.47 28.39 -0.02
N GLN A 624 -4.36 28.74 -1.30
CA GLN A 624 -3.34 28.23 -2.22
C GLN A 624 -1.90 28.56 -1.77
N ASP A 625 -1.69 29.58 -0.95
CA ASP A 625 -0.38 29.92 -0.36
C ASP A 625 0.04 28.93 0.75
N GLN A 626 -0.85 28.03 1.17
CA GLN A 626 -0.67 27.09 2.27
C GLN A 626 -0.83 25.63 1.84
N LEU A 627 -0.45 25.31 0.61
CA LEU A 627 -0.60 23.94 0.08
C LEU A 627 0.22 22.90 0.85
N GLY A 628 1.25 23.32 1.59
CA GLY A 628 2.17 22.44 2.30
C GLY A 628 3.04 21.63 1.34
N ASP A 629 3.49 20.45 1.74
CA ASP A 629 4.39 19.64 0.94
C ASP A 629 3.69 19.11 -0.34
N THR A 630 4.14 19.60 -1.50
CA THR A 630 3.70 19.16 -2.84
C THR A 630 4.72 18.23 -3.51
N SER A 631 5.83 17.92 -2.84
CA SER A 631 6.95 17.15 -3.39
C SER A 631 6.60 15.72 -3.78
N THR A 632 5.50 15.20 -3.24
CA THR A 632 5.00 13.85 -3.53
C THR A 632 4.07 13.76 -4.73
N LEU A 633 3.75 14.89 -5.38
CA LEU A 633 2.90 14.94 -6.57
C LEU A 633 3.55 14.20 -7.75
N ALA A 634 2.73 13.45 -8.45
CA ALA A 634 3.13 12.81 -9.70
C ALA A 634 3.40 13.84 -10.80
N ASP A 635 2.52 14.85 -10.88
CA ASP A 635 2.62 15.98 -11.79
C ASP A 635 2.25 17.28 -11.05
N PRO A 636 3.22 18.14 -10.73
CA PRO A 636 2.94 19.43 -10.08
C PRO A 636 2.11 20.41 -10.94
N SER A 637 2.16 20.30 -12.29
CA SER A 637 1.44 21.21 -13.19
C SER A 637 -0.09 21.09 -13.08
N VAL A 638 -0.59 19.99 -12.55
CA VAL A 638 -2.01 19.80 -12.25
C VAL A 638 -2.51 20.81 -11.21
N VAL A 639 -1.66 21.14 -10.24
CA VAL A 639 -2.03 22.07 -9.15
C VAL A 639 -2.22 23.50 -9.69
N ASP A 640 -1.33 23.93 -10.57
CA ASP A 640 -1.42 25.26 -11.20
C ASP A 640 -2.71 25.36 -12.03
N ASP A 641 -3.03 24.31 -12.82
CA ASP A 641 -4.27 24.25 -13.59
C ASP A 641 -5.52 24.37 -12.70
N LEU A 642 -5.53 23.67 -11.56
CA LEU A 642 -6.67 23.70 -10.63
C LEU A 642 -6.80 25.05 -9.93
N ILE A 643 -5.67 25.71 -9.62
CA ILE A 643 -5.66 27.06 -9.01
C ILE A 643 -6.21 28.08 -10.00
N ASP A 644 -5.74 28.05 -11.25
CA ASP A 644 -6.13 29.01 -12.29
C ASP A 644 -7.62 28.90 -12.65
N ASN A 645 -8.18 27.68 -12.60
CA ASN A 645 -9.57 27.39 -12.98
C ASN A 645 -10.54 27.27 -11.79
N ARG A 646 -10.15 27.69 -10.57
CA ARG A 646 -11.01 27.58 -9.39
C ARG A 646 -12.27 28.43 -9.50
N LEU A 647 -13.40 27.91 -9.01
CA LEU A 647 -14.72 28.50 -9.19
C LEU A 647 -15.17 29.45 -8.08
N ASN A 648 -14.50 29.43 -6.93
CA ASN A 648 -14.87 30.18 -5.73
C ASN A 648 -13.96 31.38 -5.46
N MET A 649 -13.44 32.04 -6.52
CA MET A 649 -12.70 33.28 -6.39
C MET A 649 -13.60 34.33 -5.71
N LYS A 650 -13.16 34.87 -4.56
CA LYS A 650 -13.78 36.05 -4.01
C LYS A 650 -13.52 37.20 -4.98
N SER A 651 -14.59 37.72 -5.57
CA SER A 651 -14.58 38.93 -6.39
C SER A 651 -14.07 40.15 -5.61
#